data_3e8ed522172b8d0982e663795ce180d6
#
_entry.id   3e8ed522172b8d0982e663795ce180d6
#
_cell.length_a   1.000
_cell.length_b   1.000
_cell.length_c   1.000
_cell.angle_alpha   90.00
_cell.angle_beta   90.00
_cell.angle_gamma   90.00
#
_symmetry.space_group_name_H-M   'P 1'
#
loop_
_entity.id
_entity.type
_entity.pdbx_description
1 polymer ?
#
loop_
_entity_poly.entity_id
_entity_poly.type
_entity_poly.pdbx_seq_one_letter_code
_entity_poly.pdbx_strand_id
1 'polypeptide(L)'
;MKKVIKRLLVLLALVITSVGLIACNEKPTPQPEPIVETEQFTVTFDTLGGSEIPSVKVDKDSKLTKPANPTKAGHEFSFWFLEEEFEFDFQTPITSNITLKASWTVNEYTVTFDSQGGPEIAPVVVLFNGVVTQPETPHKPGSGFNFWAKEDGTEFDFASPITDNLTLTANWIELTPEQQIEEDYQAVLASFVVSDMELNVPTYGPIHGSRIVWNMNSPYISNSGVVLPLLEGTDPTVVSVSATFRSGTTRVKREFNVQLKAAQPVVLTNSRAVEFTNLTTEYDILPGTLDLWFEEGGTVPYVNPENFLRLIEGFVDPEMLSIMQFTYEAGILTIYYPYFVEEENHTYELTTVIDSVNQTITTRDPGFYWAYAYSTETNYGRNIEYMDETYPGYSYESPETGLVYDLGKYNLQIVDKAGEILLPFSLVNQLFAGSSYYNVFYNGDKLVGIYALPDEGSDEYNAMMDTSLRGTQFSPDLVVNNFNTLAFFMDHFYGLKEYYGIATFYDLLFEKSSIFLSTEPKIFDGALGQLLHKSIDELHTSYGYPSYYNEVGYAGQVITKINDFGPKVGGWYQNSLWPVEDAISSKWGSTAARPNYWFLNTEKTHGVITLDSFRTRDLYESITFDNTIVQYIMNTQETLVPAATGTKFFFYNTGDQENDQVEVIIKGAAETYFNDYKALLEAAGYTYVFQASGARPVGYFTKNIGGIDYMVVANYDAEFEVFYIGIADHLPETYSIEWPVNATNVSGLINGDSAVYLEFTLDKMTAESPALTHVTLDITYNTGGNIGALYRVVGFITSEPFRTTSITADTGSKSSSYIKIVNVPNYGPLKWSLLVSGVSFSAGNSMATIFNENNLGPILGIRTGGGTSSITPILLPNGTAFTMSSNSMNGIRSGSGTELDPYVYTNNEAGITPDYQLGVDALYDEASILAILNGHIWP
;
A
#
# COMPACT_ATOMS: atom_id res chain seq x y z
N MET A 1 -20.46 11.20 28.30
CA MET A 1 -20.58 12.62 28.64
C MET A 1 -22.06 12.90 28.80
N LYS A 2 -22.44 13.05 30.06
CA LYS A 2 -23.22 14.18 30.54
C LYS A 2 -24.63 14.35 29.96
N LYS A 3 -25.57 14.05 30.86
CA LYS A 3 -26.37 15.12 31.54
C LYS A 3 -27.54 15.58 30.68
N VAL A 4 -28.72 15.64 31.18
CA VAL A 4 -29.37 16.38 32.25
C VAL A 4 -30.78 16.52 31.72
N ILE A 5 -31.91 16.40 32.40
CA ILE A 5 -32.54 17.32 33.37
C ILE A 5 -33.95 16.78 33.58
N LYS A 6 -34.51 16.43 34.64
CA LYS A 6 -34.82 17.15 35.86
C LYS A 6 -35.68 18.40 35.75
N ARG A 7 -36.74 18.33 36.50
CA ARG A 7 -37.42 19.44 37.25
C ARG A 7 -38.59 20.14 36.58
N LEU A 8 -39.69 20.21 37.34
CA LEU A 8 -40.17 21.42 37.97
C LEU A 8 -41.49 21.10 38.76
N LEU A 9 -41.62 21.35 39.86
CA LEU A 9 -41.75 22.47 40.82
C LEU A 9 -43.15 22.50 41.39
N VAL A 10 -43.37 22.46 42.64
CA VAL A 10 -43.04 23.36 43.72
C VAL A 10 -43.87 24.65 43.72
N LEU A 11 -44.32 24.92 44.84
CA LEU A 11 -44.68 26.17 45.49
C LEU A 11 -46.09 26.77 45.28
N LEU A 12 -46.85 27.02 46.29
CA LEU A 12 -46.73 28.19 47.20
C LEU A 12 -47.77 28.02 48.26
N ALA A 13 -47.61 27.93 49.48
CA ALA A 13 -47.15 28.80 50.55
C ALA A 13 -48.04 29.97 50.84
N LEU A 14 -48.28 30.12 52.08
CA LEU A 14 -48.32 31.30 52.93
C LEU A 14 -49.67 32.02 53.11
N VAL A 15 -50.05 31.98 54.31
CA VAL A 15 -49.96 33.02 55.39
C VAL A 15 -51.30 33.73 55.60
N ILE A 16 -51.89 33.91 56.76
CA ILE A 16 -51.66 34.76 57.88
C ILE A 16 -52.89 34.70 58.81
N THR A 17 -52.65 34.42 60.02
CA THR A 17 -52.97 35.13 61.24
C THR A 17 -54.30 35.87 61.30
N SER A 18 -55.03 35.93 62.36
CA SER A 18 -54.67 36.26 63.73
C SER A 18 -55.98 36.37 64.61
N VAL A 19 -55.80 35.98 65.76
CA VAL A 19 -56.10 36.77 67.03
C VAL A 19 -57.51 37.10 67.44
N GLY A 20 -57.77 36.74 68.61
CA GLY A 20 -58.49 37.55 69.63
C GLY A 20 -59.71 36.84 70.23
N LEU A 21 -59.58 36.34 71.36
CA LEU A 21 -59.61 36.83 72.71
C LEU A 21 -61.10 36.95 73.37
N ILE A 22 -61.24 36.20 74.44
CA ILE A 22 -61.86 36.57 75.70
C ILE A 22 -63.37 36.64 75.74
N ALA A 23 -64.05 35.98 76.61
CA ALA A 23 -64.12 35.83 78.06
C ALA A 23 -65.35 35.09 78.54
N CYS A 24 -65.09 34.41 79.58
CA CYS A 24 -65.92 34.21 80.80
C CYS A 24 -67.37 34.50 80.71
N ASN A 25 -68.28 33.61 81.15
CA ASN A 25 -68.68 33.41 82.55
C ASN A 25 -69.99 32.58 82.70
N GLU A 26 -69.91 31.80 83.68
CA GLU A 26 -70.90 31.32 84.58
C GLU A 26 -72.11 30.49 84.19
N LYS A 27 -72.18 29.40 84.92
CA LYS A 27 -73.23 28.44 85.16
C LYS A 27 -74.55 29.13 85.69
N PRO A 28 -75.63 28.54 85.47
CA PRO A 28 -76.16 27.59 86.44
C PRO A 28 -76.89 26.37 85.82
N THR A 29 -76.87 25.31 86.61
CA THR A 29 -77.64 24.05 86.55
C THR A 29 -79.12 24.38 87.04
N PRO A 30 -80.12 23.49 86.98
CA PRO A 30 -80.32 22.30 86.13
C PRO A 30 -81.84 22.14 85.73
N GLN A 31 -82.18 21.28 84.91
CA GLN A 31 -83.20 20.34 85.02
C GLN A 31 -83.49 19.46 83.74
N PRO A 32 -84.03 18.29 83.81
CA PRO A 32 -83.93 17.27 82.79
C PRO A 32 -84.94 17.45 81.68
N GLU A 33 -84.51 17.24 80.49
CA GLU A 33 -85.35 17.13 79.31
C GLU A 33 -85.25 15.79 78.64
N PRO A 34 -86.23 15.50 77.86
CA PRO A 34 -86.55 14.12 77.42
C PRO A 34 -85.54 13.50 76.44
N ILE A 35 -85.59 12.19 76.48
CA ILE A 35 -84.79 11.35 75.58
C ILE A 35 -85.19 11.69 74.12
N VAL A 36 -84.31 12.48 73.43
CA VAL A 36 -84.39 12.50 71.97
C VAL A 36 -83.63 11.30 71.44
N GLU A 37 -84.39 10.37 70.79
CA GLU A 37 -83.72 9.31 69.94
C GLU A 37 -82.86 10.01 68.95
N THR A 38 -81.48 9.96 69.12
CA THR A 38 -80.55 10.43 68.16
C THR A 38 -80.67 9.58 66.93
N GLU A 39 -80.96 10.21 65.80
CA GLU A 39 -80.91 9.52 64.50
C GLU A 39 -79.54 8.90 64.33
N GLN A 40 -79.44 7.56 64.17
CA GLN A 40 -78.15 6.86 64.03
C GLN A 40 -77.98 6.36 62.57
N PHE A 41 -76.78 6.47 62.06
CA PHE A 41 -76.39 5.95 60.76
C PHE A 41 -75.49 4.75 60.92
N THR A 42 -75.64 3.75 59.99
CA THR A 42 -74.84 2.57 59.98
C THR A 42 -73.66 2.79 59.01
N VAL A 43 -72.46 2.60 59.56
CA VAL A 43 -71.26 2.57 58.73
C VAL A 43 -70.88 1.09 58.58
N THR A 44 -70.86 0.62 57.32
CA THR A 44 -70.46 -0.69 56.94
C THR A 44 -69.03 -0.66 56.39
N PHE A 45 -68.27 -1.69 56.72
CA PHE A 45 -66.89 -1.83 56.24
C PHE A 45 -66.83 -2.97 55.23
N ASP A 46 -66.65 -2.63 53.96
CA ASP A 46 -66.39 -3.61 52.93
C ASP A 46 -64.85 -3.81 52.84
N THR A 47 -64.37 -4.90 53.33
CA THR A 47 -62.94 -5.23 53.36
C THR A 47 -62.38 -5.67 52.04
N LEU A 48 -63.21 -5.78 51.00
CA LEU A 48 -62.78 -6.27 49.64
C LEU A 48 -61.92 -7.53 49.69
N GLY A 49 -62.41 -8.50 50.46
CA GLY A 49 -61.78 -9.80 50.64
C GLY A 49 -60.72 -9.88 51.75
N GLY A 50 -60.64 -8.89 52.60
CA GLY A 50 -59.87 -8.95 53.87
C GLY A 50 -60.69 -9.46 55.02
N SER A 51 -60.04 -9.56 56.22
CA SER A 51 -60.75 -9.96 57.44
C SER A 51 -61.92 -9.06 57.71
N GLU A 52 -63.10 -9.65 58.13
CA GLU A 52 -64.36 -8.94 58.37
C GLU A 52 -64.20 -7.89 59.48
N ILE A 53 -64.76 -6.76 59.28
CA ILE A 53 -64.95 -5.69 60.28
C ILE A 53 -66.40 -5.44 60.45
N PRO A 54 -66.97 -5.62 61.71
CA PRO A 54 -68.31 -5.37 61.95
C PRO A 54 -68.80 -3.98 61.65
N SER A 55 -70.01 -3.76 61.16
CA SER A 55 -70.69 -2.48 61.01
C SER A 55 -70.83 -1.79 62.34
N VAL A 56 -70.67 -0.50 62.32
CA VAL A 56 -70.83 0.34 63.53
C VAL A 56 -71.99 1.36 63.37
N LYS A 57 -72.81 1.55 64.41
CA LYS A 57 -73.80 2.55 64.44
C LYS A 57 -73.22 3.82 65.06
N VAL A 58 -73.35 4.90 64.38
CA VAL A 58 -72.86 6.25 64.80
C VAL A 58 -73.96 7.27 64.83
N ASP A 59 -74.02 8.01 65.89
CA ASP A 59 -75.07 9.07 66.04
C ASP A 59 -74.85 10.16 64.95
N LYS A 60 -75.92 10.69 64.44
CA LYS A 60 -75.91 11.74 63.43
C LYS A 60 -74.93 12.84 63.80
N ASP A 61 -74.21 13.34 62.83
CA ASP A 61 -73.15 14.35 62.93
C ASP A 61 -72.02 14.01 63.91
N SER A 62 -71.94 12.75 64.40
CA SER A 62 -70.80 12.29 65.17
C SER A 62 -69.69 11.71 64.25
N LYS A 63 -68.47 11.64 64.79
CA LYS A 63 -67.30 11.13 64.09
C LYS A 63 -67.22 9.56 64.27
N LEU A 64 -66.69 8.90 63.20
CA LEU A 64 -66.43 7.48 63.21
C LEU A 64 -65.06 7.20 63.84
N THR A 65 -65.01 6.31 64.80
CA THR A 65 -63.73 5.79 65.30
C THR A 65 -63.17 4.86 64.27
N LYS A 66 -61.85 5.09 63.84
CA LYS A 66 -61.18 4.20 62.86
C LYS A 66 -61.10 2.81 63.42
N PRO A 67 -61.58 1.80 62.67
CA PRO A 67 -61.49 0.41 63.12
C PRO A 67 -60.06 -0.10 63.03
N ALA A 68 -59.71 -1.21 63.60
CA ALA A 68 -58.46 -1.90 63.39
C ALA A 68 -58.31 -2.25 61.90
N ASN A 69 -57.07 -2.16 61.39
CA ASN A 69 -56.84 -2.46 60.00
C ASN A 69 -57.19 -3.95 59.70
N PRO A 70 -57.93 -4.21 58.66
CA PRO A 70 -58.18 -5.57 58.22
C PRO A 70 -56.92 -6.24 57.72
N THR A 71 -56.87 -7.57 57.68
CA THR A 71 -55.74 -8.32 57.10
C THR A 71 -56.23 -9.05 55.85
N LYS A 72 -55.39 -9.10 54.84
CA LYS A 72 -55.62 -9.85 53.58
C LYS A 72 -54.33 -10.51 53.17
N ALA A 73 -54.41 -11.81 52.89
CA ALA A 73 -53.21 -12.55 52.50
C ALA A 73 -52.52 -11.92 51.30
N GLY A 74 -51.20 -11.66 51.41
CA GLY A 74 -50.42 -11.09 50.34
C GLY A 74 -50.74 -9.62 49.99
N HIS A 75 -51.37 -8.91 50.86
CA HIS A 75 -51.69 -7.51 50.67
C HIS A 75 -51.51 -6.74 51.97
N GLU A 76 -50.99 -5.57 51.87
CA GLU A 76 -50.91 -4.58 52.95
C GLU A 76 -52.13 -3.67 52.86
N PHE A 77 -52.75 -3.41 54.02
CA PHE A 77 -53.88 -2.49 54.09
C PHE A 77 -53.37 -1.07 53.96
N SER A 78 -53.89 -0.33 52.94
CA SER A 78 -53.50 1.07 52.71
C SER A 78 -54.40 2.06 53.47
N PHE A 79 -55.67 2.09 53.17
CA PHE A 79 -56.63 3.01 53.83
C PHE A 79 -58.08 2.58 53.55
N TRP A 80 -58.98 3.23 54.23
CA TRP A 80 -60.47 3.14 54.01
C TRP A 80 -60.87 4.25 53.05
N PHE A 81 -61.71 4.02 52.05
CA PHE A 81 -62.24 5.00 51.13
C PHE A 81 -63.77 4.87 50.95
N LEU A 82 -64.48 5.93 50.63
CA LEU A 82 -65.87 5.95 50.34
C LEU A 82 -66.19 5.93 48.85
N GLU A 83 -65.68 6.89 48.13
CA GLU A 83 -65.81 7.07 46.68
C GLU A 83 -64.48 7.55 46.15
N GLU A 84 -64.14 7.31 44.85
CA GLU A 84 -62.98 7.82 44.16
C GLU A 84 -61.63 7.40 44.77
N GLU A 85 -61.52 6.34 45.53
CA GLU A 85 -60.28 5.78 46.09
C GLU A 85 -59.33 6.79 46.84
N PHE A 86 -59.94 7.86 47.41
CA PHE A 86 -59.25 8.73 48.35
C PHE A 86 -59.44 8.29 49.77
N GLU A 87 -58.39 8.38 50.61
CA GLU A 87 -58.48 8.01 52.04
C GLU A 87 -59.60 8.75 52.71
N PHE A 88 -60.46 8.01 53.37
CA PHE A 88 -61.57 8.52 54.14
C PHE A 88 -61.10 9.17 55.41
N ASP A 89 -61.40 10.54 55.57
CA ASP A 89 -61.10 11.26 56.78
C ASP A 89 -62.10 10.91 57.89
N PHE A 90 -61.64 10.12 58.90
CA PHE A 90 -62.41 9.74 60.05
C PHE A 90 -62.80 10.90 60.94
N GLN A 91 -62.41 12.10 60.66
CA GLN A 91 -62.90 13.35 61.30
C GLN A 91 -64.18 13.88 60.65
N THR A 92 -64.60 13.35 59.53
CA THR A 92 -65.84 13.77 58.83
C THR A 92 -67.08 13.27 59.63
N PRO A 93 -67.99 14.16 59.92
CA PRO A 93 -69.29 13.77 60.62
C PRO A 93 -70.11 12.87 59.71
N ILE A 94 -70.69 11.78 60.29
CA ILE A 94 -71.54 10.89 59.59
C ILE A 94 -72.93 11.43 59.47
N THR A 95 -73.43 11.69 58.27
CA THR A 95 -74.74 12.32 57.99
C THR A 95 -75.68 11.40 57.24
N SER A 96 -75.18 10.19 56.80
CA SER A 96 -75.98 9.14 56.15
C SER A 96 -75.34 7.78 56.36
N ASN A 97 -76.06 6.69 55.99
CA ASN A 97 -75.48 5.37 55.95
C ASN A 97 -74.38 5.34 54.84
N ILE A 98 -73.20 4.92 55.21
CA ILE A 98 -72.04 4.84 54.28
C ILE A 98 -71.44 3.45 54.36
N THR A 99 -70.76 3.05 53.21
CA THR A 99 -69.91 1.87 53.15
C THR A 99 -68.49 2.27 52.82
N LEU A 100 -67.62 2.06 53.78
CA LEU A 100 -66.19 2.30 53.59
C LEU A 100 -65.54 1.04 53.01
N LYS A 101 -64.81 1.19 51.91
CA LYS A 101 -64.08 0.09 51.25
C LYS A 101 -62.59 0.13 51.59
N ALA A 102 -62.03 -1.05 51.80
CA ALA A 102 -60.62 -1.17 52.09
C ALA A 102 -59.76 -1.07 50.81
N SER A 103 -58.75 -0.18 50.77
CA SER A 103 -57.75 -0.16 49.77
C SER A 103 -56.57 -1.06 50.16
N TRP A 104 -56.08 -1.80 49.20
CA TRP A 104 -54.99 -2.75 49.37
C TRP A 104 -53.83 -2.55 48.41
N THR A 105 -52.62 -2.63 48.94
CA THR A 105 -51.41 -2.71 48.14
C THR A 105 -50.96 -4.17 48.09
N VAL A 106 -50.76 -4.71 46.88
CA VAL A 106 -50.24 -6.07 46.69
C VAL A 106 -48.82 -6.15 47.15
N ASN A 107 -48.47 -7.14 47.94
CA ASN A 107 -47.07 -7.35 48.37
C ASN A 107 -46.20 -7.75 47.19
N GLU A 108 -45.00 -7.24 47.18
CA GLU A 108 -43.96 -7.60 46.25
C GLU A 108 -42.95 -8.57 46.89
N TYR A 109 -42.58 -9.56 46.14
CA TYR A 109 -41.55 -10.54 46.56
C TYR A 109 -40.43 -10.61 45.57
N THR A 110 -39.22 -10.76 46.09
CA THR A 110 -37.99 -10.85 45.29
C THR A 110 -37.62 -12.33 45.13
N VAL A 111 -37.46 -12.72 43.85
CA VAL A 111 -36.84 -14.00 43.51
C VAL A 111 -35.40 -13.75 43.13
N THR A 112 -34.46 -14.29 43.90
CA THR A 112 -33.02 -14.21 43.70
C THR A 112 -32.50 -15.49 43.08
N PHE A 113 -31.60 -15.37 42.10
CA PHE A 113 -30.98 -16.51 41.43
C PHE A 113 -29.52 -16.60 41.84
N ASP A 114 -29.16 -17.59 42.64
CA ASP A 114 -27.78 -17.95 42.98
C ASP A 114 -27.24 -18.94 41.95
N SER A 115 -26.45 -18.45 41.05
CA SER A 115 -25.86 -19.24 39.95
C SER A 115 -24.74 -20.21 40.38
N GLN A 116 -24.32 -20.22 41.66
CA GLN A 116 -23.30 -21.14 42.22
C GLN A 116 -22.00 -21.15 41.38
N GLY A 117 -21.53 -19.95 41.05
CA GLY A 117 -20.29 -19.74 40.25
C GLY A 117 -20.49 -19.71 38.75
N GLY A 118 -21.73 -19.67 38.27
CA GLY A 118 -22.08 -19.21 36.91
C GLY A 118 -22.20 -17.69 36.87
N PRO A 119 -22.69 -17.12 35.78
CA PRO A 119 -22.91 -15.69 35.60
C PRO A 119 -23.92 -15.14 36.61
N GLU A 120 -23.77 -13.91 37.04
CA GLU A 120 -24.70 -13.22 37.91
C GLU A 120 -26.01 -12.96 37.17
N ILE A 121 -27.12 -13.33 37.82
CA ILE A 121 -28.48 -13.11 37.30
C ILE A 121 -29.19 -12.13 38.22
N ALA A 122 -29.72 -11.07 37.64
CA ALA A 122 -30.43 -10.05 38.40
C ALA A 122 -31.71 -10.63 39.08
N PRO A 123 -31.99 -10.27 40.35
CA PRO A 123 -33.20 -10.69 41.02
C PRO A 123 -34.43 -10.07 40.31
N VAL A 124 -35.56 -10.82 40.39
CA VAL A 124 -36.81 -10.42 39.78
C VAL A 124 -37.86 -10.16 40.89
N VAL A 125 -38.53 -9.02 40.83
CA VAL A 125 -39.62 -8.66 41.71
C VAL A 125 -40.93 -9.16 41.10
N VAL A 126 -41.72 -9.86 41.89
CA VAL A 126 -43.00 -10.46 41.49
C VAL A 126 -44.06 -10.08 42.50
N LEU A 127 -45.24 -9.73 42.06
CA LEU A 127 -46.39 -9.52 42.93
C LEU A 127 -46.91 -10.82 43.55
N PHE A 128 -47.47 -10.78 44.72
CA PHE A 128 -48.08 -11.93 45.38
C PHE A 128 -48.98 -12.72 44.44
N ASN A 129 -48.80 -14.05 44.42
CA ASN A 129 -49.41 -15.05 43.49
C ASN A 129 -49.00 -14.83 41.99
N GLY A 130 -48.14 -13.94 41.64
CA GLY A 130 -47.54 -13.87 40.32
C GLY A 130 -46.55 -15.03 40.11
N VAL A 131 -46.10 -15.23 38.87
CA VAL A 131 -45.09 -16.23 38.49
C VAL A 131 -43.82 -15.53 38.01
N VAL A 132 -42.68 -16.14 38.25
CA VAL A 132 -41.40 -15.64 37.77
C VAL A 132 -41.05 -16.31 36.42
N THR A 133 -40.60 -15.55 35.47
CA THR A 133 -40.10 -16.09 34.20
C THR A 133 -38.77 -16.77 34.44
N GLN A 134 -38.58 -17.96 33.87
CA GLN A 134 -37.30 -18.67 33.91
C GLN A 134 -36.23 -17.84 33.21
N PRO A 135 -35.11 -17.56 33.85
CA PRO A 135 -34.00 -16.88 33.22
C PRO A 135 -33.31 -17.73 32.12
N GLU A 136 -32.53 -17.12 31.29
CA GLU A 136 -31.67 -17.86 30.35
C GLU A 136 -30.83 -18.88 31.13
N THR A 137 -30.54 -20.04 30.49
CA THR A 137 -29.73 -21.09 31.08
C THR A 137 -28.33 -20.60 31.40
N PRO A 138 -27.92 -20.57 32.67
CA PRO A 138 -26.58 -20.11 33.02
C PRO A 138 -25.52 -21.10 32.55
N HIS A 139 -24.33 -20.62 32.27
CA HIS A 139 -23.21 -21.44 31.84
C HIS A 139 -22.09 -21.38 32.89
N LYS A 140 -21.48 -22.55 33.14
CA LYS A 140 -20.34 -22.68 34.08
C LYS A 140 -19.31 -23.64 33.49
N PRO A 141 -18.01 -23.21 33.37
CA PRO A 141 -16.97 -24.07 32.83
C PRO A 141 -16.91 -25.43 33.52
N GLY A 142 -16.92 -26.53 32.74
CA GLY A 142 -16.84 -27.90 33.23
C GLY A 142 -18.12 -28.46 33.79
N SER A 143 -19.20 -27.72 33.86
CA SER A 143 -20.47 -28.14 34.47
C SER A 143 -21.64 -27.89 33.54
N GLY A 144 -22.57 -28.80 33.47
CA GLY A 144 -23.86 -28.65 32.79
C GLY A 144 -24.92 -28.16 33.79
N PHE A 145 -25.73 -27.21 33.39
CA PHE A 145 -26.87 -26.75 34.18
C PHE A 145 -27.96 -27.82 34.13
N ASN A 146 -28.50 -28.18 35.32
CA ASN A 146 -29.54 -29.19 35.45
C ASN A 146 -30.92 -28.51 35.64
N PHE A 147 -31.07 -27.80 36.75
CA PHE A 147 -32.29 -27.05 37.07
C PHE A 147 -32.05 -26.01 38.16
N TRP A 148 -32.99 -25.12 38.36
CA TRP A 148 -33.04 -24.22 39.50
C TRP A 148 -33.68 -24.94 40.71
N ALA A 149 -32.91 -25.07 41.76
CA ALA A 149 -33.35 -25.74 43.00
C ALA A 149 -33.86 -24.74 44.05
N LYS A 150 -34.86 -25.16 44.78
CA LYS A 150 -35.28 -24.53 46.05
C LYS A 150 -34.27 -24.82 47.17
N GLU A 151 -34.47 -24.22 48.32
CA GLU A 151 -33.66 -24.44 49.53
C GLU A 151 -33.59 -25.90 49.97
N ASP A 152 -34.65 -26.66 49.71
CA ASP A 152 -34.73 -28.10 50.04
C ASP A 152 -34.04 -28.99 48.97
N GLY A 153 -33.50 -28.40 47.91
CA GLY A 153 -32.78 -29.08 46.84
C GLY A 153 -33.71 -29.67 45.75
N THR A 154 -35.02 -29.46 45.84
CA THR A 154 -35.96 -29.89 44.79
C THR A 154 -36.01 -28.87 43.64
N GLU A 155 -36.30 -29.37 42.43
CA GLU A 155 -36.47 -28.53 41.24
C GLU A 155 -37.62 -27.53 41.45
N PHE A 156 -37.40 -26.29 41.04
CA PHE A 156 -38.41 -25.23 41.06
C PHE A 156 -39.24 -25.25 39.79
N ASP A 157 -40.57 -25.34 39.99
CA ASP A 157 -41.53 -25.18 38.88
C ASP A 157 -41.85 -23.70 38.69
N PHE A 158 -41.42 -23.11 37.56
CA PHE A 158 -41.64 -21.69 37.19
C PHE A 158 -43.12 -21.34 36.95
N ALA A 159 -44.05 -22.36 36.89
CA ALA A 159 -45.48 -22.10 36.89
C ALA A 159 -46.06 -21.89 38.31
N SER A 160 -45.26 -22.11 39.36
CA SER A 160 -45.70 -21.95 40.74
C SER A 160 -45.86 -20.47 41.12
N PRO A 161 -46.96 -20.12 41.84
CA PRO A 161 -47.13 -18.74 42.28
C PRO A 161 -46.15 -18.37 43.43
N ILE A 162 -45.64 -17.16 43.39
CA ILE A 162 -44.70 -16.63 44.39
C ILE A 162 -45.51 -16.01 45.51
N THR A 163 -45.34 -16.53 46.74
CA THR A 163 -46.01 -16.07 47.93
C THR A 163 -45.10 -15.55 49.03
N ASP A 164 -43.79 -15.66 48.83
CA ASP A 164 -42.73 -15.19 49.73
C ASP A 164 -41.46 -14.91 48.95
N ASN A 165 -40.44 -14.22 49.53
CA ASN A 165 -39.11 -14.06 48.96
C ASN A 165 -38.49 -15.44 48.77
N LEU A 166 -37.88 -15.64 47.60
CA LEU A 166 -37.34 -16.95 47.21
C LEU A 166 -35.93 -16.81 46.66
N THR A 167 -35.05 -17.68 47.12
CA THR A 167 -33.75 -17.87 46.51
C THR A 167 -33.73 -19.20 45.79
N LEU A 168 -33.43 -19.14 44.48
CA LEU A 168 -33.26 -20.33 43.64
C LEU A 168 -31.78 -20.53 43.40
N THR A 169 -31.28 -21.72 43.62
CA THR A 169 -29.87 -22.08 43.50
C THR A 169 -29.69 -22.97 42.27
N ALA A 170 -28.70 -22.63 41.41
CA ALA A 170 -28.40 -23.46 40.25
C ALA A 170 -27.85 -24.82 40.68
N ASN A 171 -28.43 -25.87 40.16
CA ASN A 171 -27.97 -27.25 40.31
C ASN A 171 -27.11 -27.62 39.11
N TRP A 172 -25.84 -28.01 39.38
CA TRP A 172 -24.88 -28.34 38.36
C TRP A 172 -24.50 -29.81 38.37
N ILE A 173 -24.29 -30.39 37.19
CA ILE A 173 -23.70 -31.71 37.00
C ILE A 173 -22.30 -31.57 36.38
N GLU A 174 -21.38 -32.40 36.79
CA GLU A 174 -20.04 -32.45 36.18
C GLU A 174 -20.14 -33.06 34.76
N LEU A 175 -19.64 -32.37 33.77
CA LEU A 175 -19.60 -32.80 32.40
C LEU A 175 -18.32 -33.52 32.04
N THR A 176 -18.44 -34.61 31.29
CA THR A 176 -17.25 -35.21 30.65
C THR A 176 -16.63 -34.28 29.62
N PRO A 177 -15.32 -34.43 29.32
CA PRO A 177 -14.70 -33.64 28.28
C PRO A 177 -15.43 -33.69 26.93
N GLU A 178 -16.03 -34.81 26.56
CA GLU A 178 -16.83 -34.97 25.35
C GLU A 178 -18.09 -34.11 25.39
N GLN A 179 -18.78 -34.06 26.54
CA GLN A 179 -20.00 -33.25 26.72
C GLN A 179 -19.63 -31.74 26.72
N GLN A 180 -18.55 -31.36 27.36
CA GLN A 180 -18.04 -29.98 27.33
C GLN A 180 -17.73 -29.52 25.87
N ILE A 181 -17.08 -30.39 25.09
CA ILE A 181 -16.82 -30.14 23.68
C ILE A 181 -18.10 -30.01 22.89
N GLU A 182 -19.11 -30.85 23.18
CA GLU A 182 -20.38 -30.79 22.46
C GLU A 182 -21.16 -29.50 22.74
N GLU A 183 -21.21 -29.02 23.98
CA GLU A 183 -21.83 -27.73 24.30
C GLU A 183 -21.08 -26.56 23.68
N ASP A 184 -19.75 -26.56 23.74
CA ASP A 184 -18.91 -25.54 23.04
C ASP A 184 -19.12 -25.57 21.54
N TYR A 185 -19.22 -26.78 20.94
CA TYR A 185 -19.51 -26.94 19.51
C TYR A 185 -20.89 -26.38 19.14
N GLN A 186 -21.92 -26.67 19.90
CA GLN A 186 -23.27 -26.14 19.62
C GLN A 186 -23.33 -24.63 19.75
N ALA A 187 -22.65 -24.06 20.72
CA ALA A 187 -22.57 -22.62 20.90
C ALA A 187 -21.79 -21.94 19.74
N VAL A 188 -20.66 -22.53 19.32
CA VAL A 188 -19.94 -22.08 18.15
C VAL A 188 -20.80 -22.19 16.89
N LEU A 189 -21.48 -23.32 16.69
CA LEU A 189 -22.35 -23.53 15.54
C LEU A 189 -23.49 -22.50 15.47
N ALA A 190 -24.07 -22.12 16.60
CA ALA A 190 -25.13 -21.12 16.68
C ALA A 190 -24.63 -19.71 16.28
N SER A 191 -23.35 -19.40 16.53
CA SER A 191 -22.69 -18.13 16.18
C SER A 191 -21.89 -18.19 14.87
N PHE A 192 -21.87 -19.37 14.20
CA PHE A 192 -21.10 -19.60 12.99
C PHE A 192 -21.86 -19.02 11.78
N VAL A 193 -21.76 -17.72 11.65
CA VAL A 193 -22.43 -16.95 10.60
C VAL A 193 -21.36 -16.26 9.76
N VAL A 194 -21.50 -16.35 8.44
CA VAL A 194 -20.73 -15.54 7.49
C VAL A 194 -21.41 -14.18 7.41
N SER A 195 -20.74 -13.15 7.89
CA SER A 195 -21.08 -11.75 7.60
C SER A 195 -20.15 -11.24 6.52
N ASP A 196 -20.68 -10.93 5.36
CA ASP A 196 -19.98 -10.40 4.19
C ASP A 196 -18.68 -11.15 3.82
N MET A 197 -17.53 -10.70 4.30
CA MET A 197 -16.21 -11.29 3.99
C MET A 197 -15.57 -11.96 5.22
N GLU A 198 -16.33 -12.16 6.33
CA GLU A 198 -15.75 -12.69 7.57
C GLU A 198 -16.59 -13.83 8.15
N LEU A 199 -15.89 -14.84 8.63
CA LEU A 199 -16.43 -15.96 9.36
C LEU A 199 -15.87 -15.94 10.79
N ASN A 200 -16.73 -15.95 11.79
CA ASN A 200 -16.29 -16.03 13.17
C ASN A 200 -15.61 -17.38 13.45
N VAL A 201 -14.32 -17.36 13.71
CA VAL A 201 -13.49 -18.55 13.96
C VAL A 201 -12.83 -18.49 15.34
N PRO A 202 -13.59 -18.67 16.43
CA PRO A 202 -13.05 -18.58 17.77
C PRO A 202 -11.98 -19.66 18.01
N THR A 203 -10.97 -19.33 18.81
CA THR A 203 -9.89 -20.28 19.19
C THR A 203 -10.20 -21.04 20.46
N TYR A 204 -11.26 -20.65 21.17
CA TYR A 204 -11.78 -21.29 22.37
C TYR A 204 -13.29 -21.35 22.32
N GLY A 205 -13.82 -22.45 22.87
CA GLY A 205 -15.26 -22.62 23.07
C GLY A 205 -15.80 -21.60 24.09
N PRO A 206 -16.96 -20.99 23.80
CA PRO A 206 -17.48 -19.87 24.60
C PRO A 206 -18.00 -20.28 25.98
N ILE A 207 -18.33 -21.57 26.17
CA ILE A 207 -18.97 -22.09 27.41
C ILE A 207 -17.93 -22.72 28.33
N HIS A 208 -17.18 -23.70 27.81
CA HIS A 208 -16.26 -24.51 28.61
C HIS A 208 -14.78 -24.23 28.32
N GLY A 209 -14.51 -23.39 27.35
CA GLY A 209 -13.13 -23.00 27.00
C GLY A 209 -12.38 -24.12 26.29
N SER A 210 -13.05 -25.05 25.62
CA SER A 210 -12.39 -26.05 24.77
C SER A 210 -11.53 -25.36 23.73
N ARG A 211 -10.25 -25.72 23.62
CA ARG A 211 -9.38 -25.16 22.59
C ARG A 211 -9.81 -25.63 21.22
N ILE A 212 -9.99 -24.69 20.30
CA ILE A 212 -10.43 -24.94 18.92
C ILE A 212 -9.27 -24.69 17.97
N VAL A 213 -9.02 -25.64 17.08
CA VAL A 213 -8.07 -25.50 15.96
C VAL A 213 -8.83 -25.72 14.67
N TRP A 214 -8.92 -24.66 13.89
CA TRP A 214 -9.61 -24.68 12.62
C TRP A 214 -8.72 -25.27 11.52
N ASN A 215 -9.37 -25.92 10.56
CA ASN A 215 -8.77 -26.37 9.31
C ASN A 215 -9.71 -25.99 8.16
N MET A 216 -9.35 -24.91 7.47
CA MET A 216 -10.09 -24.38 6.33
C MET A 216 -9.66 -25.16 5.07
N ASN A 217 -10.31 -26.28 4.81
CA ASN A 217 -10.05 -27.11 3.63
C ASN A 217 -10.60 -26.49 2.32
N SER A 218 -10.76 -25.20 2.27
CA SER A 218 -11.30 -24.49 1.12
C SER A 218 -10.39 -23.32 0.73
N PRO A 219 -10.11 -23.10 -0.54
CA PRO A 219 -9.36 -21.92 -0.99
C PRO A 219 -10.16 -20.61 -0.82
N TYR A 220 -11.47 -20.69 -0.56
CA TYR A 220 -12.31 -19.51 -0.34
C TYR A 220 -12.25 -18.97 1.09
N ILE A 221 -11.67 -19.69 2.04
CA ILE A 221 -11.72 -19.30 3.45
C ILE A 221 -10.34 -19.42 4.07
N SER A 222 -9.81 -18.34 4.60
CA SER A 222 -8.53 -18.35 5.31
C SER A 222 -8.64 -18.89 6.72
N ASN A 223 -7.50 -19.22 7.33
CA ASN A 223 -7.44 -19.63 8.73
C ASN A 223 -7.82 -18.50 9.72
N SER A 224 -7.76 -17.26 9.28
CA SER A 224 -8.23 -16.09 10.03
C SER A 224 -9.73 -15.81 9.88
N GLY A 225 -10.44 -16.60 9.07
CA GLY A 225 -11.87 -16.45 8.85
C GLY A 225 -12.27 -15.55 7.70
N VAL A 226 -11.31 -14.95 6.97
CA VAL A 226 -11.64 -14.15 5.78
C VAL A 226 -12.21 -15.05 4.69
N VAL A 227 -13.34 -14.63 4.13
CA VAL A 227 -14.07 -15.33 3.08
C VAL A 227 -13.90 -14.59 1.76
N LEU A 228 -13.30 -15.25 0.77
CA LEU A 228 -13.24 -14.77 -0.60
C LEU A 228 -14.61 -14.96 -1.26
N PRO A 229 -15.32 -13.90 -1.66
CA PRO A 229 -16.61 -14.03 -2.34
C PRO A 229 -16.45 -14.74 -3.69
N LEU A 230 -17.50 -15.43 -4.11
CA LEU A 230 -17.56 -15.94 -5.49
C LEU A 230 -17.62 -14.76 -6.47
N LEU A 231 -17.20 -14.99 -7.70
CA LEU A 231 -17.35 -13.99 -8.77
C LEU A 231 -18.83 -13.59 -8.94
N GLU A 232 -19.08 -12.36 -9.32
CA GLU A 232 -20.43 -11.83 -9.55
C GLU A 232 -21.20 -12.73 -10.54
N GLY A 233 -22.48 -12.95 -10.27
CA GLY A 233 -23.34 -13.81 -11.10
C GLY A 233 -23.15 -15.32 -10.90
N THR A 234 -22.25 -15.75 -10.01
CA THR A 234 -22.05 -17.17 -9.68
C THR A 234 -23.11 -17.66 -8.68
N ASP A 235 -23.64 -18.85 -8.90
CA ASP A 235 -24.59 -19.50 -7.98
C ASP A 235 -23.95 -19.77 -6.61
N PRO A 236 -24.68 -19.59 -5.50
CA PRO A 236 -24.17 -19.88 -4.17
C PRO A 236 -23.69 -21.33 -4.04
N THR A 237 -22.50 -21.48 -3.47
CA THR A 237 -21.84 -22.78 -3.31
C THR A 237 -21.61 -23.09 -1.83
N VAL A 238 -21.80 -24.34 -1.40
CA VAL A 238 -21.53 -24.77 -0.03
C VAL A 238 -20.14 -25.41 0.03
N VAL A 239 -19.31 -24.91 0.94
CA VAL A 239 -18.01 -25.50 1.27
C VAL A 239 -18.01 -26.01 2.70
N SER A 240 -17.26 -27.10 2.98
CA SER A 240 -17.12 -27.63 4.32
C SER A 240 -15.77 -27.25 4.90
N VAL A 241 -15.81 -26.72 6.12
CA VAL A 241 -14.62 -26.48 6.95
C VAL A 241 -14.69 -27.34 8.19
N SER A 242 -13.57 -27.60 8.83
CA SER A 242 -13.57 -28.42 10.04
C SER A 242 -12.78 -27.76 11.17
N ALA A 243 -13.21 -28.08 12.40
CA ALA A 243 -12.51 -27.67 13.60
C ALA A 243 -12.25 -28.86 14.51
N THR A 244 -11.11 -28.88 15.18
CA THR A 244 -10.77 -29.84 16.22
C THR A 244 -10.88 -29.17 17.57
N PHE A 245 -11.87 -29.59 18.34
CA PHE A 245 -12.10 -29.19 19.74
C PHE A 245 -11.27 -30.06 20.67
N ARG A 246 -10.70 -29.45 21.72
CA ARG A 246 -9.89 -30.13 22.72
C ARG A 246 -10.26 -29.69 24.13
N SER A 247 -10.70 -30.63 24.97
CA SER A 247 -10.82 -30.47 26.43
C SER A 247 -9.97 -31.53 27.12
N GLY A 248 -8.97 -31.09 27.88
CA GLY A 248 -7.97 -31.98 28.46
C GLY A 248 -7.23 -32.81 27.41
N THR A 249 -7.35 -34.13 27.46
CA THR A 249 -6.76 -35.06 26.49
C THR A 249 -7.70 -35.44 25.34
N THR A 250 -8.98 -35.17 25.51
CA THR A 250 -10.02 -35.48 24.53
C THR A 250 -9.95 -34.55 23.35
N ARG A 251 -10.09 -35.11 22.13
CA ARG A 251 -10.10 -34.36 20.86
C ARG A 251 -11.26 -34.87 20.01
N VAL A 252 -12.08 -33.93 19.53
CA VAL A 252 -13.21 -34.24 18.66
C VAL A 252 -13.18 -33.32 17.46
N LYS A 253 -13.21 -33.90 16.25
CA LYS A 253 -13.35 -33.15 15.01
C LYS A 253 -14.81 -32.88 14.73
N ARG A 254 -15.15 -31.66 14.34
CA ARG A 254 -16.49 -31.25 13.90
C ARG A 254 -16.38 -30.56 12.55
N GLU A 255 -17.42 -30.75 11.73
CA GLU A 255 -17.51 -30.13 10.40
C GLU A 255 -18.61 -29.06 10.42
N PHE A 256 -18.35 -27.99 9.66
CA PHE A 256 -19.26 -26.87 9.51
C PHE A 256 -19.45 -26.60 8.02
N ASN A 257 -20.66 -26.31 7.59
CA ASN A 257 -20.99 -25.95 6.25
C ASN A 257 -21.10 -24.43 6.12
N VAL A 258 -20.35 -23.86 5.17
CA VAL A 258 -20.34 -22.43 4.86
C VAL A 258 -20.95 -22.23 3.49
N GLN A 259 -22.01 -21.45 3.40
CA GLN A 259 -22.58 -21.06 2.12
C GLN A 259 -21.85 -19.83 1.60
N LEU A 260 -21.06 -20.00 0.55
CA LEU A 260 -20.42 -18.92 -0.18
C LEU A 260 -21.45 -18.21 -1.07
N LYS A 261 -21.34 -16.89 -1.13
CA LYS A 261 -22.19 -16.04 -1.97
C LYS A 261 -21.31 -15.28 -2.96
N ALA A 262 -21.89 -14.85 -4.07
CA ALA A 262 -21.25 -13.93 -4.98
C ALA A 262 -20.95 -12.59 -4.29
N ALA A 263 -19.90 -11.90 -4.78
CA ALA A 263 -19.61 -10.55 -4.37
C ALA A 263 -20.86 -9.67 -4.51
N GLN A 264 -21.06 -8.80 -3.52
CA GLN A 264 -22.16 -7.83 -3.56
C GLN A 264 -21.66 -6.55 -4.22
N PRO A 265 -22.55 -5.77 -4.84
CA PRO A 265 -22.18 -4.44 -5.33
C PRO A 265 -21.62 -3.56 -4.21
N VAL A 266 -20.51 -2.91 -4.47
CA VAL A 266 -19.87 -1.97 -3.55
C VAL A 266 -20.75 -0.72 -3.40
N VAL A 267 -21.04 -0.33 -2.17
CA VAL A 267 -21.86 0.85 -1.83
C VAL A 267 -21.04 1.86 -1.06
N LEU A 268 -20.55 2.87 -1.75
CA LEU A 268 -19.71 3.92 -1.18
C LEU A 268 -20.56 4.96 -0.46
N THR A 269 -20.46 5.02 0.87
CA THR A 269 -21.27 5.90 1.71
C THR A 269 -20.48 7.02 2.37
N ASN A 270 -19.18 6.81 2.60
CA ASN A 270 -18.32 7.73 3.33
C ASN A 270 -17.24 8.30 2.42
N SER A 271 -16.98 9.60 2.52
CA SER A 271 -15.83 10.22 1.87
C SER A 271 -14.93 10.89 2.90
N ARG A 272 -13.65 10.96 2.57
CA ARG A 272 -12.63 11.64 3.35
C ARG A 272 -11.68 12.38 2.43
N ALA A 273 -11.52 13.68 2.63
CA ALA A 273 -10.45 14.44 2.01
C ALA A 273 -9.12 14.06 2.68
N VAL A 274 -8.17 13.57 1.89
CA VAL A 274 -6.86 13.12 2.35
C VAL A 274 -5.79 14.04 1.80
N GLU A 275 -4.89 14.49 2.67
CA GLU A 275 -3.77 15.36 2.31
C GLU A 275 -2.75 14.61 1.44
N PHE A 276 -2.27 15.29 0.42
CA PHE A 276 -1.24 14.80 -0.51
C PHE A 276 0.01 15.65 -0.42
N THR A 277 1.16 14.99 -0.40
CA THR A 277 2.48 15.62 -0.48
C THR A 277 3.34 14.86 -1.49
N ASN A 278 3.92 15.59 -2.44
CA ASN A 278 4.92 15.03 -3.35
C ASN A 278 6.30 15.04 -2.68
N LEU A 279 7.00 13.91 -2.69
CA LEU A 279 8.34 13.75 -2.13
C LEU A 279 9.42 13.55 -3.20
N THR A 280 9.05 13.36 -4.47
CA THR A 280 10.03 13.24 -5.54
C THR A 280 10.53 14.60 -6.03
N THR A 281 11.78 14.66 -6.45
CA THR A 281 12.34 15.80 -7.16
C THR A 281 12.15 15.73 -8.69
N GLU A 282 11.69 14.56 -9.18
CA GLU A 282 11.52 14.32 -10.61
C GLU A 282 10.39 15.17 -11.20
N TYR A 283 9.34 15.44 -10.42
CA TYR A 283 8.17 16.19 -10.86
C TYR A 283 7.80 17.29 -9.87
N ASP A 284 7.54 18.48 -10.38
CA ASP A 284 7.07 19.62 -9.56
C ASP A 284 5.55 19.55 -9.42
N ILE A 285 5.09 18.87 -8.38
CA ILE A 285 3.67 18.66 -8.07
C ILE A 285 3.32 19.36 -6.77
N LEU A 286 2.33 20.24 -6.81
CA LEU A 286 1.93 21.01 -5.64
C LEU A 286 1.21 20.12 -4.60
N PRO A 287 1.39 20.39 -3.30
CA PRO A 287 0.58 19.76 -2.26
C PRO A 287 -0.92 20.02 -2.48
N GLY A 288 -1.74 19.02 -2.16
CA GLY A 288 -3.18 19.11 -2.39
C GLY A 288 -3.98 18.19 -1.47
N THR A 289 -5.23 17.99 -1.82
CA THR A 289 -6.13 17.03 -1.16
C THR A 289 -6.90 16.23 -2.19
N LEU A 290 -7.18 14.97 -1.88
CA LEU A 290 -7.98 14.08 -2.72
C LEU A 290 -9.12 13.48 -1.91
N ASP A 291 -10.33 13.53 -2.43
CA ASP A 291 -11.48 12.87 -1.82
C ASP A 291 -11.44 11.36 -2.13
N LEU A 292 -11.25 10.56 -1.09
CA LEU A 292 -11.34 9.10 -1.15
C LEU A 292 -12.68 8.64 -0.58
N TRP A 293 -13.31 7.70 -1.29
CA TRP A 293 -14.60 7.13 -0.93
C TRP A 293 -14.44 5.72 -0.35
N PHE A 294 -15.29 5.37 0.62
CA PHE A 294 -15.26 4.10 1.33
C PHE A 294 -16.67 3.53 1.51
N GLU A 295 -16.79 2.22 1.64
CA GLU A 295 -17.98 1.57 2.18
C GLU A 295 -18.17 1.92 3.67
N GLU A 296 -19.35 1.67 4.21
CA GLU A 296 -19.59 1.85 5.65
C GLU A 296 -18.72 0.87 6.47
N GLY A 297 -17.78 1.43 7.25
CA GLY A 297 -16.81 0.63 8.01
C GLY A 297 -15.70 0.00 7.18
N GLY A 298 -15.70 0.18 5.85
CA GLY A 298 -14.68 -0.31 4.95
C GLY A 298 -13.38 0.50 5.01
N THR A 299 -12.28 -0.12 4.57
CA THR A 299 -10.94 0.47 4.56
C THR A 299 -10.36 0.61 3.16
N VAL A 300 -11.00 0.02 2.15
CA VAL A 300 -10.57 0.10 0.75
C VAL A 300 -10.96 1.45 0.16
N PRO A 301 -10.00 2.27 -0.26
CA PRO A 301 -10.27 3.57 -0.87
C PRO A 301 -10.67 3.43 -2.35
N TYR A 302 -11.65 4.23 -2.74
CA TYR A 302 -12.08 4.45 -4.11
C TYR A 302 -11.86 5.90 -4.51
N VAL A 303 -11.52 6.14 -5.75
CA VAL A 303 -11.23 7.48 -6.26
C VAL A 303 -11.79 7.68 -7.67
N ASN A 304 -12.11 8.93 -7.97
CA ASN A 304 -12.45 9.36 -9.33
C ASN A 304 -11.16 9.57 -10.14
N PRO A 305 -11.00 8.97 -11.33
CA PRO A 305 -9.79 9.10 -12.15
C PRO A 305 -9.48 10.55 -12.57
N GLU A 306 -10.50 11.37 -12.87
CA GLU A 306 -10.28 12.79 -13.19
C GLU A 306 -9.67 13.54 -12.00
N ASN A 307 -10.22 13.35 -10.80
CA ASN A 307 -9.71 14.01 -9.59
C ASN A 307 -8.28 13.57 -9.27
N PHE A 308 -7.97 12.29 -9.51
CA PHE A 308 -6.62 11.77 -9.35
C PHE A 308 -5.64 12.41 -10.35
N LEU A 309 -5.97 12.45 -11.65
CA LEU A 309 -5.11 13.05 -12.67
C LEU A 309 -4.87 14.55 -12.42
N ARG A 310 -5.89 15.28 -11.94
CA ARG A 310 -5.75 16.69 -11.55
C ARG A 310 -4.89 16.90 -10.31
N LEU A 311 -4.90 15.96 -9.35
CA LEU A 311 -4.03 16.02 -8.17
C LEU A 311 -2.55 15.94 -8.55
N ILE A 312 -2.23 15.13 -9.55
CA ILE A 312 -0.87 14.88 -9.99
C ILE A 312 -0.48 15.74 -11.22
N GLU A 313 -1.09 16.93 -11.35
CA GLU A 313 -0.63 17.95 -12.31
C GLU A 313 0.83 18.29 -12.03
N GLY A 314 1.68 18.23 -13.05
CA GLY A 314 3.14 18.29 -12.95
C GLY A 314 3.79 16.93 -13.28
N PHE A 315 3.19 15.80 -12.88
CA PHE A 315 3.41 14.51 -13.52
C PHE A 315 2.58 14.40 -14.81
N VAL A 316 1.28 14.72 -14.73
CA VAL A 316 0.49 14.96 -15.93
C VAL A 316 0.87 16.33 -16.47
N ASP A 317 1.32 16.39 -17.71
CA ASP A 317 1.66 17.64 -18.36
C ASP A 317 0.50 18.63 -18.27
N PRO A 318 0.68 19.84 -17.72
CA PRO A 318 -0.40 20.83 -17.58
C PRO A 318 -1.07 21.20 -18.91
N GLU A 319 -0.33 21.21 -20.02
CA GLU A 319 -0.88 21.49 -21.35
C GLU A 319 -1.79 20.33 -21.78
N MET A 320 -1.34 19.09 -21.59
CA MET A 320 -2.13 17.89 -21.88
C MET A 320 -3.37 17.81 -20.99
N LEU A 321 -3.22 18.08 -19.68
CA LEU A 321 -4.35 18.10 -18.76
C LEU A 321 -5.41 19.15 -19.13
N SER A 322 -4.98 20.29 -19.66
CA SER A 322 -5.88 21.36 -20.10
C SER A 322 -6.76 21.00 -21.31
N ILE A 323 -6.30 20.12 -22.16
CA ILE A 323 -7.04 19.67 -23.37
C ILE A 323 -7.73 18.31 -23.16
N MET A 324 -7.43 17.63 -22.06
CA MET A 324 -8.05 16.35 -21.70
C MET A 324 -9.54 16.54 -21.41
N GLN A 325 -10.37 15.67 -22.02
CA GLN A 325 -11.82 15.73 -21.90
C GLN A 325 -12.32 14.53 -21.10
N PHE A 326 -13.14 14.81 -20.10
CA PHE A 326 -13.80 13.81 -19.26
C PHE A 326 -15.29 13.86 -19.53
N THR A 327 -15.84 12.78 -20.05
CA THR A 327 -17.27 12.68 -20.38
C THR A 327 -17.92 11.58 -19.56
N TYR A 328 -18.92 11.96 -18.77
CA TYR A 328 -19.70 11.06 -17.92
C TYR A 328 -21.07 10.85 -18.54
N GLU A 329 -21.39 9.64 -18.97
CA GLU A 329 -22.69 9.33 -19.56
C GLU A 329 -23.10 7.87 -19.27
N ALA A 330 -24.29 7.68 -18.69
CA ALA A 330 -24.91 6.37 -18.50
C ALA A 330 -24.04 5.33 -17.75
N GLY A 331 -23.29 5.77 -16.73
CA GLY A 331 -22.40 4.88 -15.98
C GLY A 331 -21.04 4.64 -16.62
N ILE A 332 -20.71 5.45 -17.63
CA ILE A 332 -19.44 5.36 -18.37
C ILE A 332 -18.67 6.67 -18.21
N LEU A 333 -17.39 6.58 -17.92
CA LEU A 333 -16.42 7.67 -18.01
C LEU A 333 -15.56 7.45 -19.25
N THR A 334 -15.60 8.38 -20.18
CA THR A 334 -14.67 8.44 -21.31
C THR A 334 -13.66 9.55 -21.07
N ILE A 335 -12.38 9.20 -21.12
CA ILE A 335 -11.25 10.13 -21.04
C ILE A 335 -10.63 10.17 -22.44
N TYR A 336 -10.54 11.36 -23.00
CA TYR A 336 -10.03 11.59 -24.33
C TYR A 336 -9.07 12.76 -24.36
N TYR A 337 -7.99 12.65 -25.13
CA TYR A 337 -7.12 13.78 -25.48
C TYR A 337 -6.40 13.53 -26.81
N PRO A 338 -6.21 14.59 -27.65
CA PRO A 338 -5.39 14.53 -28.83
C PRO A 338 -3.91 14.67 -28.45
N TYR A 339 -3.05 13.81 -28.98
CA TYR A 339 -1.61 13.88 -28.77
C TYR A 339 -0.91 14.11 -30.11
N PHE A 340 -0.29 15.29 -30.28
CA PHE A 340 0.39 15.66 -31.52
C PHE A 340 1.87 15.32 -31.44
N VAL A 341 2.35 14.53 -32.39
CA VAL A 341 3.77 14.21 -32.57
C VAL A 341 4.31 15.06 -33.72
N GLU A 342 5.17 16.03 -33.43
CA GLU A 342 5.68 17.00 -34.40
C GLU A 342 6.52 16.33 -35.49
N GLU A 343 7.35 15.36 -35.13
CA GLU A 343 8.22 14.61 -36.05
C GLU A 343 7.44 13.84 -37.12
N GLU A 344 6.26 13.35 -36.74
CA GLU A 344 5.37 12.59 -37.62
C GLU A 344 4.32 13.48 -38.30
N ASN A 345 4.16 14.70 -37.84
CA ASN A 345 3.08 15.61 -38.20
C ASN A 345 1.71 14.92 -38.12
N HIS A 346 1.54 14.12 -37.03
CA HIS A 346 0.35 13.30 -36.82
C HIS A 346 -0.25 13.56 -35.44
N THR A 347 -1.59 13.53 -35.37
CA THR A 347 -2.33 13.62 -34.10
C THR A 347 -2.94 12.27 -33.79
N TYR A 348 -2.58 11.71 -32.66
CA TYR A 348 -3.16 10.48 -32.12
C TYR A 348 -4.39 10.84 -31.28
N GLU A 349 -5.52 10.17 -31.54
CA GLU A 349 -6.79 10.34 -30.81
C GLU A 349 -6.82 9.33 -29.65
N LEU A 350 -6.22 9.68 -28.52
CA LEU A 350 -6.04 8.78 -27.41
C LEU A 350 -7.29 8.74 -26.52
N THR A 351 -7.83 7.55 -26.30
CA THR A 351 -9.10 7.37 -25.60
C THR A 351 -9.06 6.14 -24.70
N THR A 352 -9.56 6.29 -23.46
CA THR A 352 -9.92 5.18 -22.57
C THR A 352 -11.36 5.31 -22.12
N VAL A 353 -12.04 4.16 -21.99
CA VAL A 353 -13.45 4.06 -21.61
C VAL A 353 -13.54 3.20 -20.36
N ILE A 354 -14.06 3.74 -19.29
CA ILE A 354 -14.29 3.09 -18.00
C ILE A 354 -15.80 2.86 -17.86
N ASP A 355 -16.21 1.60 -17.92
CA ASP A 355 -17.60 1.18 -17.97
C ASP A 355 -18.01 0.47 -16.67
N SER A 356 -18.81 1.14 -15.84
CA SER A 356 -19.33 0.58 -14.59
C SER A 356 -20.43 -0.47 -14.81
N VAL A 357 -21.06 -0.49 -15.98
CA VAL A 357 -22.12 -1.46 -16.28
C VAL A 357 -21.54 -2.82 -16.66
N ASN A 358 -20.50 -2.80 -17.50
CA ASN A 358 -19.81 -4.01 -17.96
C ASN A 358 -18.59 -4.36 -17.11
N GLN A 359 -18.23 -3.51 -16.12
CA GLN A 359 -17.06 -3.69 -15.25
C GLN A 359 -15.75 -3.80 -16.05
N THR A 360 -15.59 -2.96 -17.09
CA THR A 360 -14.43 -3.01 -17.99
C THR A 360 -13.77 -1.65 -18.14
N ILE A 361 -12.45 -1.68 -18.40
CA ILE A 361 -11.68 -0.54 -18.88
C ILE A 361 -11.16 -0.92 -20.26
N THR A 362 -11.50 -0.13 -21.28
CA THR A 362 -11.09 -0.38 -22.66
C THR A 362 -10.27 0.79 -23.17
N THR A 363 -9.04 0.52 -23.59
CA THR A 363 -8.11 1.51 -24.15
C THR A 363 -7.69 1.07 -25.53
N ARG A 364 -8.03 1.84 -26.55
CA ARG A 364 -7.73 1.48 -27.94
C ARG A 364 -6.23 1.52 -28.22
N ASP A 365 -5.57 2.58 -27.78
CA ASP A 365 -4.15 2.77 -27.94
C ASP A 365 -3.48 2.83 -26.55
N PRO A 366 -2.59 1.89 -26.21
CA PRO A 366 -1.88 1.87 -24.93
C PRO A 366 -1.04 3.11 -24.66
N GLY A 367 -0.65 3.85 -25.69
CA GLY A 367 0.00 5.15 -25.57
C GLY A 367 -0.76 6.14 -24.69
N PHE A 368 -2.09 5.93 -24.57
CA PHE A 368 -2.92 6.70 -23.66
C PHE A 368 -2.35 6.84 -22.25
N TYR A 369 -1.74 5.80 -21.68
CA TYR A 369 -1.29 5.80 -20.29
C TYR A 369 0.07 6.45 -20.03
N TRP A 370 0.77 6.89 -21.07
CA TRP A 370 2.09 7.52 -20.91
C TRP A 370 2.27 8.82 -21.73
N ALA A 371 1.49 9.04 -22.77
CA ALA A 371 1.67 10.20 -23.65
C ALA A 371 1.34 11.54 -22.97
N TYR A 372 0.59 11.54 -21.87
CA TYR A 372 0.31 12.74 -21.07
C TYR A 372 1.36 12.99 -19.97
N ALA A 373 2.29 12.05 -19.74
CA ALA A 373 3.29 12.24 -18.70
C ALA A 373 4.24 13.37 -19.12
N TYR A 374 4.46 14.29 -18.19
CA TYR A 374 5.38 15.40 -18.40
C TYR A 374 6.78 14.87 -18.67
N SER A 375 7.43 15.41 -19.71
CA SER A 375 8.83 15.11 -19.94
C SER A 375 9.65 15.82 -18.88
N THR A 376 10.33 15.08 -18.02
CA THR A 376 11.13 15.66 -16.96
C THR A 376 12.27 16.51 -17.54
N GLU A 377 12.69 17.54 -16.81
CA GLU A 377 13.77 18.42 -17.21
C GLU A 377 15.14 17.73 -17.23
N THR A 378 15.23 16.49 -16.74
CA THR A 378 16.48 15.71 -16.74
C THR A 378 16.92 15.37 -18.16
N ASN A 379 18.20 15.58 -18.45
CA ASN A 379 18.76 15.33 -19.78
C ASN A 379 19.23 13.88 -19.98
N TYR A 380 18.41 12.90 -19.53
CA TYR A 380 18.76 11.48 -19.65
C TYR A 380 18.73 10.97 -21.09
N GLY A 381 17.94 11.59 -21.95
CA GLY A 381 17.85 11.28 -23.38
C GLY A 381 18.84 12.01 -24.28
N ARG A 382 19.79 12.77 -23.71
CA ARG A 382 20.74 13.56 -24.50
C ARG A 382 21.48 12.76 -25.56
N ASN A 383 21.77 13.38 -26.67
CA ASN A 383 22.52 12.80 -27.79
C ASN A 383 21.87 11.60 -28.48
N ILE A 384 20.60 11.28 -28.18
CA ILE A 384 19.85 10.19 -28.79
C ILE A 384 18.91 10.76 -29.84
N GLU A 385 19.06 10.35 -31.10
CA GLU A 385 18.15 10.67 -32.19
C GLU A 385 17.42 9.42 -32.64
N TYR A 386 16.10 9.45 -32.65
CA TYR A 386 15.26 8.37 -33.17
C TYR A 386 15.01 8.62 -34.67
N MET A 387 15.24 7.61 -35.50
CA MET A 387 14.90 7.67 -36.91
C MET A 387 13.39 7.54 -37.10
N ASP A 388 12.88 8.26 -38.08
CA ASP A 388 11.44 8.23 -38.42
C ASP A 388 10.99 6.90 -39.08
N GLU A 389 9.69 6.74 -39.23
CA GLU A 389 9.07 5.54 -39.80
C GLU A 389 9.50 5.25 -41.25
N THR A 390 10.02 6.22 -41.97
CA THR A 390 10.50 6.07 -43.35
C THR A 390 11.90 5.50 -43.42
N TYR A 391 12.60 5.35 -42.29
CA TYR A 391 13.94 4.81 -42.27
C TYR A 391 13.93 3.34 -42.75
N PRO A 392 14.84 2.95 -43.66
CA PRO A 392 14.88 1.60 -44.21
C PRO A 392 14.97 0.51 -43.14
N GLY A 393 13.99 -0.35 -43.10
CA GLY A 393 13.92 -1.45 -42.13
C GLY A 393 13.08 -1.13 -40.88
N TYR A 394 12.58 0.08 -40.70
CA TYR A 394 11.54 0.35 -39.69
C TYR A 394 10.35 -0.60 -39.85
N SER A 395 9.76 -1.05 -38.76
CA SER A 395 8.56 -1.88 -38.80
C SER A 395 7.78 -1.74 -37.50
N TYR A 396 6.47 -1.67 -37.62
CA TYR A 396 5.53 -1.66 -36.52
C TYR A 396 4.36 -2.57 -36.84
N GLU A 397 4.06 -3.50 -35.96
CA GLU A 397 2.91 -4.39 -36.03
C GLU A 397 2.12 -4.27 -34.73
N SER A 398 0.86 -3.92 -34.79
CA SER A 398 -0.02 -3.87 -33.63
C SER A 398 -1.37 -4.52 -33.93
N PRO A 399 -1.90 -5.38 -33.07
CA PRO A 399 -3.26 -5.86 -33.18
C PRO A 399 -4.27 -4.73 -33.04
N GLU A 400 -5.37 -4.77 -33.81
CA GLU A 400 -6.43 -3.73 -33.80
C GLU A 400 -7.28 -3.73 -32.51
N THR A 401 -7.12 -4.73 -31.62
CA THR A 401 -8.05 -4.98 -30.51
C THR A 401 -7.87 -4.05 -29.30
N GLY A 402 -6.74 -3.37 -29.17
CA GLY A 402 -6.45 -2.55 -27.99
C GLY A 402 -6.35 -3.37 -26.68
N LEU A 403 -6.34 -2.67 -25.55
CA LEU A 403 -6.33 -3.26 -24.22
C LEU A 403 -7.76 -3.31 -23.65
N VAL A 404 -8.11 -4.44 -23.04
CA VAL A 404 -9.38 -4.61 -22.30
C VAL A 404 -9.07 -5.22 -20.93
N TYR A 405 -9.35 -4.48 -19.89
CA TYR A 405 -9.27 -4.94 -18.51
C TYR A 405 -10.69 -5.27 -18.01
N ASP A 406 -10.97 -6.55 -17.79
CA ASP A 406 -12.23 -7.06 -17.27
C ASP A 406 -12.11 -7.22 -15.74
N LEU A 407 -12.52 -6.19 -15.01
CA LEU A 407 -12.41 -6.13 -13.55
C LEU A 407 -13.36 -7.10 -12.85
N GLY A 408 -14.48 -7.44 -13.47
CA GLY A 408 -15.44 -8.40 -12.93
C GLY A 408 -14.84 -9.78 -12.71
N LYS A 409 -13.86 -10.18 -13.52
CA LYS A 409 -13.13 -11.45 -13.35
C LYS A 409 -12.30 -11.53 -12.07
N TYR A 410 -12.06 -10.38 -11.43
CA TYR A 410 -11.25 -10.26 -10.20
C TYR A 410 -12.07 -9.73 -9.02
N ASN A 411 -13.41 -9.65 -9.13
CA ASN A 411 -14.25 -8.94 -8.13
C ASN A 411 -13.74 -7.53 -7.77
N LEU A 412 -13.07 -6.86 -8.70
CA LEU A 412 -12.74 -5.45 -8.63
C LEU A 412 -13.90 -4.67 -9.27
N GLN A 413 -14.46 -3.71 -8.56
CA GLN A 413 -15.68 -3.06 -9.02
C GLN A 413 -15.46 -1.61 -9.39
N ILE A 414 -16.04 -1.20 -10.53
CA ILE A 414 -16.21 0.18 -10.95
C ILE A 414 -17.58 0.64 -10.43
N VAL A 415 -17.61 1.70 -9.65
CA VAL A 415 -18.84 2.18 -8.99
C VAL A 415 -19.33 3.45 -9.65
N ASP A 416 -20.57 3.43 -10.14
CA ASP A 416 -21.30 4.67 -10.50
C ASP A 416 -22.00 5.21 -9.24
N LYS A 417 -21.48 6.29 -8.71
CA LYS A 417 -22.08 7.01 -7.59
C LYS A 417 -22.73 8.30 -8.06
N ALA A 418 -24.01 8.20 -8.43
CA ALA A 418 -24.79 9.35 -8.90
C ALA A 418 -24.18 10.10 -10.10
N GLY A 419 -23.58 9.35 -11.01
CA GLY A 419 -22.93 9.87 -12.23
C GLY A 419 -21.44 10.13 -12.08
N GLU A 420 -20.86 9.95 -10.89
CA GLU A 420 -19.42 9.96 -10.65
C GLU A 420 -18.88 8.53 -10.72
N ILE A 421 -17.91 8.27 -11.57
CA ILE A 421 -17.28 6.95 -11.73
C ILE A 421 -16.09 6.84 -10.81
N LEU A 422 -16.12 5.83 -9.95
CA LEU A 422 -15.12 5.59 -8.91
C LEU A 422 -14.52 4.20 -9.06
N LEU A 423 -13.20 4.10 -8.89
CA LEU A 423 -12.44 2.85 -8.96
C LEU A 423 -11.60 2.67 -7.70
N PRO A 424 -11.17 1.42 -7.38
CA PRO A 424 -10.17 1.20 -6.34
C PRO A 424 -8.93 2.07 -6.56
N PHE A 425 -8.50 2.79 -5.54
CA PHE A 425 -7.40 3.75 -5.62
C PHE A 425 -6.11 3.14 -6.17
N SER A 426 -5.74 1.94 -5.70
CA SER A 426 -4.54 1.24 -6.17
C SER A 426 -4.55 0.94 -7.66
N LEU A 427 -5.73 0.63 -8.22
CA LEU A 427 -5.89 0.41 -9.65
C LEU A 427 -5.71 1.70 -10.44
N VAL A 428 -6.31 2.81 -9.96
CA VAL A 428 -6.14 4.13 -10.60
C VAL A 428 -4.67 4.55 -10.57
N ASN A 429 -4.00 4.40 -9.41
CA ASN A 429 -2.58 4.70 -9.31
C ASN A 429 -1.75 3.88 -10.31
N GLN A 430 -1.94 2.55 -10.37
CA GLN A 430 -1.14 1.70 -11.25
C GLN A 430 -1.37 2.00 -12.72
N LEU A 431 -2.60 2.22 -13.14
CA LEU A 431 -2.93 2.50 -14.54
C LEU A 431 -2.44 3.87 -14.99
N PHE A 432 -2.71 4.91 -14.18
CA PHE A 432 -2.52 6.30 -14.60
C PHE A 432 -1.19 6.94 -14.17
N ALA A 433 -0.43 6.28 -13.29
CA ALA A 433 0.84 6.83 -12.81
C ALA A 433 1.91 5.74 -12.63
N GLY A 434 1.61 4.65 -11.94
CA GLY A 434 2.56 3.60 -11.58
C GLY A 434 3.26 2.96 -12.78
N SER A 435 2.59 2.81 -13.91
CA SER A 435 3.18 2.30 -15.16
C SER A 435 4.29 3.20 -15.71
N SER A 436 4.29 4.48 -15.37
CA SER A 436 5.33 5.47 -15.71
C SER A 436 6.24 5.80 -14.52
N TYR A 437 6.40 4.88 -13.58
CA TYR A 437 7.26 4.96 -12.40
C TYR A 437 6.88 6.01 -11.36
N TYR A 438 5.86 6.83 -11.56
CA TYR A 438 5.34 7.72 -10.55
C TYR A 438 4.21 7.03 -9.78
N ASN A 439 4.27 7.06 -8.46
CA ASN A 439 3.26 6.43 -7.62
C ASN A 439 2.72 7.40 -6.59
N VAL A 440 1.41 7.40 -6.40
CA VAL A 440 0.77 8.00 -5.24
C VAL A 440 0.47 6.89 -4.25
N PHE A 441 1.09 6.96 -3.09
CA PHE A 441 0.99 5.98 -2.02
C PHE A 441 -0.02 6.43 -0.96
N TYR A 442 -1.02 5.61 -0.68
CA TYR A 442 -1.96 5.83 0.41
C TYR A 442 -1.64 4.92 1.58
N ASN A 443 -1.28 5.48 2.74
CA ASN A 443 -0.89 4.72 3.92
C ASN A 443 -1.97 4.65 5.02
N GLY A 444 -3.23 4.95 4.69
CA GLY A 444 -4.33 5.00 5.64
C GLY A 444 -4.55 6.39 6.26
N ASP A 445 -3.52 7.19 6.39
CA ASP A 445 -3.58 8.53 6.99
C ASP A 445 -3.41 9.65 5.96
N LYS A 446 -2.48 9.49 5.01
CA LYS A 446 -2.07 10.51 4.02
C LYS A 446 -1.77 9.89 2.66
N LEU A 447 -1.66 10.74 1.65
CA LEU A 447 -1.18 10.42 0.31
C LEU A 447 0.22 10.99 0.11
N VAL A 448 1.11 10.18 -0.45
CA VAL A 448 2.51 10.54 -0.69
C VAL A 448 2.87 10.23 -2.14
N GLY A 449 3.35 11.23 -2.88
CA GLY A 449 3.86 11.07 -4.23
C GLY A 449 5.34 10.68 -4.21
N ILE A 450 5.70 9.63 -4.93
CA ILE A 450 7.07 9.10 -5.03
C ILE A 450 7.40 8.72 -6.46
N TYR A 451 8.67 8.81 -6.84
CA TYR A 451 9.18 8.28 -8.09
C TYR A 451 9.89 6.95 -7.85
N ALA A 452 9.58 5.93 -8.65
CA ALA A 452 10.03 4.55 -8.47
C ALA A 452 9.67 3.99 -7.07
N LEU A 453 10.51 3.15 -6.50
CA LEU A 453 10.40 2.64 -5.14
C LEU A 453 11.59 3.16 -4.34
N PRO A 454 11.38 4.03 -3.33
CA PRO A 454 12.48 4.59 -2.56
C PRO A 454 13.24 3.52 -1.75
N ASP A 455 14.51 3.77 -1.46
CA ASP A 455 15.34 2.88 -0.67
C ASP A 455 14.87 2.79 0.78
N GLU A 456 14.94 1.58 1.37
CA GLU A 456 14.60 1.38 2.79
C GLU A 456 15.44 2.27 3.69
N GLY A 457 14.76 3.10 4.48
CA GLY A 457 15.39 4.04 5.42
C GLY A 457 15.64 5.43 4.85
N SER A 458 15.31 5.71 3.58
CA SER A 458 15.26 7.07 3.05
C SER A 458 14.14 7.89 3.71
N ASP A 459 14.17 9.20 3.53
CA ASP A 459 13.13 10.08 4.09
C ASP A 459 11.77 9.82 3.43
N GLU A 460 11.75 9.52 2.14
CA GLU A 460 10.56 9.13 1.39
C GLU A 460 9.98 7.81 1.93
N TYR A 461 10.82 6.80 2.11
CA TYR A 461 10.41 5.53 2.70
C TYR A 461 9.84 5.72 4.11
N ASN A 462 10.51 6.50 4.95
CA ASN A 462 10.08 6.77 6.31
C ASN A 462 8.73 7.51 6.31
N ALA A 463 8.53 8.48 5.42
CA ALA A 463 7.26 9.20 5.28
C ALA A 463 6.11 8.29 4.83
N MET A 464 6.38 7.33 3.92
CA MET A 464 5.41 6.31 3.50
C MET A 464 5.00 5.40 4.65
N MET A 465 5.95 4.98 5.48
CA MET A 465 5.74 4.02 6.57
C MET A 465 5.25 4.66 7.87
N ASP A 466 5.18 5.99 7.94
CA ASP A 466 4.65 6.74 9.10
C ASP A 466 3.11 6.77 9.05
N THR A 467 2.49 5.81 9.76
CA THR A 467 1.04 5.64 9.81
C THR A 467 0.56 5.12 11.17
N SER A 468 -0.68 5.49 11.53
CA SER A 468 -1.39 4.99 12.72
C SER A 468 -1.77 3.50 12.63
N LEU A 469 -1.72 2.90 11.43
CA LEU A 469 -2.10 1.51 11.17
C LEU A 469 -0.96 0.52 11.45
N ARG A 470 0.26 0.99 11.69
CA ARG A 470 1.42 0.14 11.95
C ARG A 470 1.21 -0.76 13.17
N GLY A 471 1.45 -2.06 13.02
CA GLY A 471 1.24 -3.06 14.06
C GLY A 471 -0.20 -3.52 14.23
N THR A 472 -1.12 -3.08 13.37
CA THR A 472 -2.50 -3.58 13.35
C THR A 472 -2.68 -4.70 12.32
N GLN A 473 -3.81 -5.41 12.40
CA GLN A 473 -4.18 -6.42 11.41
C GLN A 473 -4.88 -5.77 10.22
N PHE A 474 -4.84 -6.44 9.07
CA PHE A 474 -5.67 -6.07 7.93
C PHE A 474 -7.15 -6.31 8.22
N SER A 475 -8.00 -5.44 7.74
CA SER A 475 -9.45 -5.68 7.69
C SER A 475 -9.80 -6.71 6.61
N PRO A 476 -10.90 -7.47 6.75
CA PRO A 476 -11.29 -8.47 5.77
C PRO A 476 -11.50 -7.91 4.35
N ASP A 477 -12.10 -6.73 4.20
CA ASP A 477 -12.30 -6.05 2.92
C ASP A 477 -10.97 -5.72 2.24
N LEU A 478 -10.00 -5.20 3.00
CA LEU A 478 -8.66 -4.92 2.48
C LEU A 478 -7.96 -6.22 2.03
N VAL A 479 -8.06 -7.30 2.81
CA VAL A 479 -7.46 -8.59 2.46
C VAL A 479 -8.00 -9.12 1.13
N VAL A 480 -9.32 -9.10 0.95
CA VAL A 480 -9.97 -9.57 -0.29
C VAL A 480 -9.60 -8.66 -1.46
N ASN A 481 -9.67 -7.33 -1.28
CA ASN A 481 -9.27 -6.39 -2.31
C ASN A 481 -7.80 -6.54 -2.70
N ASN A 482 -6.91 -6.72 -1.71
CA ASN A 482 -5.48 -6.90 -1.94
C ASN A 482 -5.17 -8.19 -2.72
N PHE A 483 -5.86 -9.30 -2.42
CA PHE A 483 -5.76 -10.55 -3.16
C PHE A 483 -6.19 -10.37 -4.62
N ASN A 484 -7.34 -9.76 -4.85
CA ASN A 484 -7.90 -9.52 -6.18
C ASN A 484 -7.02 -8.57 -6.99
N THR A 485 -6.51 -7.50 -6.36
CA THR A 485 -5.61 -6.53 -6.99
C THR A 485 -4.26 -7.17 -7.35
N LEU A 486 -3.69 -7.99 -6.46
CA LEU A 486 -2.45 -8.72 -6.76
C LEU A 486 -2.63 -9.64 -7.97
N ALA A 487 -3.72 -10.42 -8.00
CA ALA A 487 -4.03 -11.30 -9.13
C ALA A 487 -4.17 -10.50 -10.44
N PHE A 488 -4.93 -9.41 -10.40
CA PHE A 488 -5.12 -8.52 -11.56
C PHE A 488 -3.80 -7.92 -12.03
N PHE A 489 -2.99 -7.35 -11.14
CA PHE A 489 -1.72 -6.73 -11.52
C PHE A 489 -0.76 -7.73 -12.14
N MET A 490 -0.65 -8.93 -11.56
CA MET A 490 0.24 -9.95 -12.11
C MET A 490 -0.27 -10.53 -13.44
N ASP A 491 -1.59 -10.66 -13.62
CA ASP A 491 -2.15 -11.13 -14.88
C ASP A 491 -1.99 -10.14 -16.03
N HIS A 492 -2.00 -8.83 -15.73
CA HIS A 492 -2.03 -7.80 -16.76
C HIS A 492 -0.71 -7.03 -16.94
N PHE A 493 0.16 -7.00 -15.93
CA PHE A 493 1.42 -6.23 -15.99
C PHE A 493 2.68 -7.08 -15.95
N TYR A 494 2.59 -8.40 -15.71
CA TYR A 494 3.74 -9.30 -15.79
C TYR A 494 3.94 -9.82 -17.21
N GLY A 495 4.91 -9.25 -17.92
CA GLY A 495 5.13 -9.52 -19.36
C GLY A 495 5.63 -10.90 -19.70
N LEU A 496 6.24 -11.64 -18.76
CA LEU A 496 6.80 -12.98 -19.00
C LEU A 496 5.82 -14.11 -18.67
N LYS A 497 4.55 -13.81 -18.43
CA LYS A 497 3.52 -14.80 -18.07
C LYS A 497 3.45 -15.95 -19.08
N GLU A 498 3.35 -15.64 -20.36
CA GLU A 498 3.31 -16.64 -21.44
C GLU A 498 4.62 -17.41 -21.57
N TYR A 499 5.77 -16.73 -21.43
CA TYR A 499 7.09 -17.35 -21.49
C TYR A 499 7.28 -18.44 -20.44
N TYR A 500 6.76 -18.22 -19.23
CA TYR A 500 6.79 -19.22 -18.14
C TYR A 500 5.60 -20.18 -18.16
N GLY A 501 4.67 -20.07 -19.12
CA GLY A 501 3.51 -20.95 -19.25
C GLY A 501 2.48 -20.80 -18.14
N ILE A 502 2.40 -19.62 -17.53
CA ILE A 502 1.41 -19.29 -16.50
C ILE A 502 0.11 -18.88 -17.19
N ALA A 503 -0.94 -19.67 -17.02
CA ALA A 503 -2.24 -19.38 -17.62
C ALA A 503 -2.89 -18.14 -16.99
N THR A 504 -3.08 -18.16 -15.66
CA THR A 504 -3.52 -17.00 -14.88
C THR A 504 -2.83 -16.98 -13.51
N PHE A 505 -2.53 -15.80 -13.01
CA PHE A 505 -2.06 -15.64 -11.64
C PHE A 505 -3.20 -15.77 -10.63
N TYR A 506 -4.44 -15.45 -11.05
CA TYR A 506 -5.60 -15.68 -10.22
C TYR A 506 -5.69 -17.14 -9.75
N ASP A 507 -5.59 -18.11 -10.69
CA ASP A 507 -5.64 -19.53 -10.36
C ASP A 507 -4.45 -19.96 -9.49
N LEU A 508 -3.25 -19.47 -9.80
CA LEU A 508 -2.05 -19.76 -9.03
C LEU A 508 -2.11 -19.25 -7.59
N LEU A 509 -2.63 -18.04 -7.39
CA LEU A 509 -2.86 -17.45 -6.08
C LEU A 509 -4.00 -18.12 -5.34
N PHE A 510 -5.07 -18.52 -6.07
CA PHE A 510 -6.22 -19.20 -5.52
C PHE A 510 -5.86 -20.53 -4.88
N GLU A 511 -4.93 -21.29 -5.46
CA GLU A 511 -4.40 -22.52 -4.85
C GLU A 511 -3.70 -22.27 -3.50
N LYS A 512 -3.21 -21.06 -3.27
CA LYS A 512 -2.49 -20.64 -2.06
C LYS A 512 -3.27 -19.60 -1.24
N SER A 513 -4.54 -19.40 -1.55
CA SER A 513 -5.36 -18.31 -1.01
C SER A 513 -5.44 -18.28 0.52
N SER A 514 -5.43 -19.46 1.17
CA SER A 514 -5.45 -19.54 2.64
C SER A 514 -4.34 -18.75 3.34
N ILE A 515 -3.24 -18.48 2.65
CA ILE A 515 -2.12 -17.68 3.14
C ILE A 515 -2.29 -16.21 2.71
N PHE A 516 -2.65 -15.97 1.44
CA PHE A 516 -2.83 -14.62 0.91
C PHE A 516 -4.07 -13.91 1.45
N LEU A 517 -5.05 -14.65 1.97
CA LEU A 517 -6.22 -14.12 2.68
C LEU A 517 -5.99 -13.99 4.20
N SER A 518 -4.75 -13.96 4.66
CA SER A 518 -4.42 -13.74 6.07
C SER A 518 -4.63 -12.29 6.47
N THR A 519 -5.23 -12.05 7.64
CA THR A 519 -5.29 -10.72 8.26
C THR A 519 -3.98 -10.30 8.92
N GLU A 520 -3.01 -11.22 9.05
CA GLU A 520 -1.70 -10.96 9.63
C GLU A 520 -0.72 -10.43 8.57
N PRO A 521 -0.27 -9.16 8.65
CA PRO A 521 0.59 -8.55 7.63
C PRO A 521 1.86 -9.36 7.33
N LYS A 522 2.54 -9.85 8.35
CA LYS A 522 3.77 -10.64 8.20
C LYS A 522 3.57 -11.97 7.45
N ILE A 523 2.37 -12.57 7.53
CA ILE A 523 2.07 -13.81 6.82
C ILE A 523 1.89 -13.52 5.33
N PHE A 524 1.16 -12.46 4.99
CA PHE A 524 0.98 -12.02 3.62
C PHE A 524 2.31 -11.64 2.98
N ASP A 525 3.08 -10.76 3.63
CA ASP A 525 4.38 -10.29 3.14
C ASP A 525 5.36 -11.45 2.91
N GLY A 526 5.42 -12.40 3.86
CA GLY A 526 6.24 -13.59 3.74
C GLY A 526 5.80 -14.52 2.59
N ALA A 527 4.49 -14.66 2.38
CA ALA A 527 3.94 -15.45 1.28
C ALA A 527 4.23 -14.82 -0.07
N LEU A 528 4.10 -13.50 -0.19
CA LEU A 528 4.41 -12.77 -1.41
C LEU A 528 5.91 -12.87 -1.73
N GLY A 529 6.79 -12.65 -0.76
CA GLY A 529 8.22 -12.82 -0.95
C GLY A 529 8.59 -14.24 -1.45
N GLN A 530 7.97 -15.29 -0.90
CA GLN A 530 8.18 -16.66 -1.41
C GLN A 530 7.58 -16.87 -2.80
N LEU A 531 6.44 -16.26 -3.11
CA LEU A 531 5.86 -16.33 -4.44
C LEU A 531 6.82 -15.75 -5.47
N LEU A 532 7.32 -14.54 -5.23
CA LEU A 532 8.20 -13.82 -6.14
C LEU A 532 9.54 -14.56 -6.34
N HIS A 533 10.23 -14.84 -5.25
CA HIS A 533 11.60 -15.36 -5.32
C HIS A 533 11.72 -16.86 -5.56
N LYS A 534 10.67 -17.65 -5.27
CA LYS A 534 10.73 -19.11 -5.35
C LYS A 534 9.78 -19.73 -6.37
N SER A 535 8.61 -19.14 -6.56
CA SER A 535 7.61 -19.70 -7.48
C SER A 535 7.70 -19.06 -8.86
N ILE A 536 7.85 -17.76 -8.95
CA ILE A 536 8.08 -17.03 -10.20
C ILE A 536 9.53 -17.19 -10.60
N ASP A 537 10.47 -17.03 -9.66
CA ASP A 537 11.89 -17.35 -9.82
C ASP A 537 12.51 -16.65 -11.03
N GLU A 538 12.41 -15.32 -11.07
CA GLU A 538 12.84 -14.48 -12.17
C GLU A 538 13.62 -13.27 -11.61
N LEU A 539 14.71 -12.86 -12.29
CA LEU A 539 15.71 -11.92 -11.74
C LEU A 539 15.21 -10.47 -11.63
N HIS A 540 14.26 -10.03 -12.46
CA HIS A 540 13.64 -8.71 -12.34
C HIS A 540 12.51 -8.67 -11.31
N THR A 541 11.97 -9.86 -10.95
CA THR A 541 10.90 -9.97 -9.99
C THR A 541 11.47 -10.02 -8.58
N SER A 542 11.33 -8.94 -7.85
CA SER A 542 11.95 -8.75 -6.55
C SER A 542 10.99 -8.11 -5.56
N TYR A 543 11.00 -8.64 -4.32
CA TYR A 543 10.27 -8.03 -3.22
C TYR A 543 10.93 -6.70 -2.82
N GLY A 544 10.15 -5.63 -2.76
CA GLY A 544 10.61 -4.29 -2.38
C GLY A 544 10.53 -4.07 -0.88
N TYR A 545 9.34 -3.75 -0.37
CA TYR A 545 9.16 -3.57 1.07
C TYR A 545 7.86 -4.19 1.58
N PRO A 546 7.78 -4.44 2.93
CA PRO A 546 6.58 -4.94 3.57
C PRO A 546 5.47 -3.90 3.57
N SER A 547 4.26 -4.37 3.83
CA SER A 547 3.12 -3.53 4.14
C SER A 547 3.43 -2.53 5.26
N TYR A 548 2.89 -1.32 5.17
CA TYR A 548 2.98 -0.32 6.24
C TYR A 548 2.25 -0.73 7.53
N TYR A 549 1.39 -1.75 7.49
CA TYR A 549 0.85 -2.39 8.69
C TYR A 549 1.88 -3.20 9.47
N ASN A 550 2.98 -3.62 8.83
CA ASN A 550 3.94 -4.54 9.38
C ASN A 550 4.99 -3.80 10.24
N GLU A 551 5.15 -4.20 11.49
CA GLU A 551 6.16 -3.63 12.40
C GLU A 551 7.58 -4.10 12.10
N VAL A 552 7.72 -5.24 11.43
CA VAL A 552 9.00 -5.88 11.16
C VAL A 552 9.49 -5.46 9.78
N GLY A 553 10.63 -4.79 9.71
CA GLY A 553 11.26 -4.41 8.46
C GLY A 553 11.61 -5.61 7.57
N TYR A 554 12.02 -5.33 6.35
CA TYR A 554 12.32 -6.30 5.29
C TYR A 554 13.24 -7.46 5.73
N ALA A 555 14.29 -7.16 6.48
CA ALA A 555 15.35 -8.13 6.84
C ALA A 555 14.88 -9.35 7.65
N GLY A 556 13.70 -9.31 8.26
CA GLY A 556 13.19 -10.41 9.09
C GLY A 556 12.28 -11.41 8.39
N GLN A 557 11.87 -11.16 7.13
CA GLN A 557 10.70 -11.82 6.60
C GLN A 557 10.91 -12.64 5.34
N VAL A 558 11.91 -12.35 4.51
CA VAL A 558 11.92 -12.92 3.19
C VAL A 558 13.08 -13.88 3.02
N ILE A 559 14.07 -13.57 2.34
CA ILE A 559 15.06 -14.55 1.89
C ILE A 559 16.37 -14.28 2.59
N THR A 560 16.82 -15.24 3.38
CA THR A 560 18.08 -15.12 4.14
C THR A 560 19.19 -16.03 3.61
N LYS A 561 18.84 -16.99 2.71
CA LYS A 561 19.80 -17.99 2.21
C LYS A 561 19.55 -18.27 0.74
N ILE A 562 20.60 -18.62 0.04
CA ILE A 562 20.54 -18.99 -1.38
C ILE A 562 19.50 -20.09 -1.69
N ASN A 563 19.27 -21.02 -0.76
CA ASN A 563 18.28 -22.09 -0.93
C ASN A 563 16.82 -21.62 -0.80
N ASP A 564 16.61 -20.38 -0.40
CA ASP A 564 15.28 -19.78 -0.33
C ASP A 564 14.83 -19.27 -1.70
N PHE A 565 15.75 -19.04 -2.64
CA PHE A 565 15.44 -18.78 -4.04
C PHE A 565 14.99 -20.04 -4.80
N GLY A 566 14.31 -19.83 -5.88
CA GLY A 566 14.06 -20.90 -6.87
C GLY A 566 15.33 -21.31 -7.64
N PRO A 567 15.22 -22.35 -8.46
CA PRO A 567 16.39 -22.89 -9.15
C PRO A 567 17.00 -21.95 -10.19
N LYS A 568 16.22 -21.02 -10.80
CA LYS A 568 16.71 -20.08 -11.81
C LYS A 568 17.56 -18.98 -11.15
N VAL A 569 17.00 -18.26 -10.19
CA VAL A 569 17.71 -17.19 -9.47
C VAL A 569 18.84 -17.77 -8.64
N GLY A 570 18.58 -18.84 -7.85
CA GLY A 570 19.62 -19.53 -7.10
C GLY A 570 20.71 -20.12 -7.98
N GLY A 571 20.35 -20.66 -9.15
CA GLY A 571 21.29 -21.13 -10.16
C GLY A 571 22.11 -20.01 -10.78
N TRP A 572 21.53 -18.85 -11.01
CA TRP A 572 22.26 -17.67 -11.50
C TRP A 572 23.38 -17.23 -10.53
N TYR A 573 23.08 -17.16 -9.22
CA TYR A 573 24.11 -16.90 -8.21
C TYR A 573 25.24 -17.93 -8.24
N GLN A 574 24.89 -19.22 -8.25
CA GLN A 574 25.86 -20.31 -8.12
C GLN A 574 26.67 -20.57 -9.40
N ASN A 575 26.06 -20.41 -10.57
CA ASN A 575 26.66 -20.82 -11.86
C ASN A 575 27.10 -19.63 -12.73
N SER A 576 26.73 -18.38 -12.34
CA SER A 576 27.11 -17.18 -13.09
C SER A 576 27.82 -16.17 -12.21
N LEU A 577 27.14 -15.59 -11.19
CA LEU A 577 27.69 -14.50 -10.41
C LEU A 577 28.96 -14.91 -9.64
N TRP A 578 28.88 -15.89 -8.75
CA TRP A 578 30.04 -16.30 -7.94
C TRP A 578 31.23 -16.83 -8.76
N PRO A 579 31.04 -17.66 -9.78
CA PRO A 579 32.17 -18.06 -10.63
C PRO A 579 32.86 -16.91 -11.36
N VAL A 580 32.10 -15.88 -11.80
CA VAL A 580 32.69 -14.66 -12.40
C VAL A 580 33.42 -13.83 -11.37
N GLU A 581 32.85 -13.64 -10.18
CA GLU A 581 33.54 -12.98 -9.04
C GLU A 581 34.84 -13.68 -8.66
N ASP A 582 34.83 -15.01 -8.59
CA ASP A 582 36.00 -15.82 -8.30
C ASP A 582 37.07 -15.66 -9.38
N ALA A 583 36.68 -15.63 -10.66
CA ALA A 583 37.60 -15.41 -11.79
C ALA A 583 38.22 -14.02 -11.76
N ILE A 584 37.41 -12.95 -11.47
CA ILE A 584 37.90 -11.58 -11.29
C ILE A 584 38.88 -11.52 -10.11
N SER A 585 38.46 -12.08 -8.96
CA SER A 585 39.27 -12.08 -7.74
C SER A 585 40.58 -12.88 -7.91
N SER A 586 40.56 -13.95 -8.65
CA SER A 586 41.75 -14.76 -8.97
C SER A 586 42.76 -13.96 -9.80
N LYS A 587 42.29 -13.08 -10.70
CA LYS A 587 43.17 -12.28 -11.55
C LYS A 587 43.62 -10.97 -10.87
N TRP A 588 42.73 -10.26 -10.16
CA TRP A 588 43.01 -8.92 -9.64
C TRP A 588 42.93 -8.81 -8.12
N GLY A 589 42.63 -9.88 -7.41
CA GLY A 589 42.54 -9.92 -5.94
C GLY A 589 41.14 -9.62 -5.39
N SER A 590 40.33 -8.81 -6.07
CA SER A 590 38.94 -8.55 -5.73
C SER A 590 38.21 -7.92 -6.93
N THR A 591 36.88 -7.93 -6.89
CA THR A 591 36.06 -7.23 -7.89
C THR A 591 36.38 -5.70 -7.92
N ALA A 592 36.55 -5.09 -6.77
CA ALA A 592 36.91 -3.67 -6.65
C ALA A 592 38.32 -3.32 -7.16
N ALA A 593 39.22 -4.29 -7.25
CA ALA A 593 40.58 -4.09 -7.76
C ALA A 593 40.68 -4.29 -9.29
N ARG A 594 39.59 -4.68 -9.94
CA ARG A 594 39.52 -4.82 -11.38
C ARG A 594 39.76 -3.46 -12.04
N PRO A 595 40.73 -3.37 -13.00
CA PRO A 595 41.06 -2.08 -13.62
C PRO A 595 39.96 -1.62 -14.58
N ASN A 596 39.81 -0.33 -14.77
CA ASN A 596 38.91 0.27 -15.74
C ASN A 596 39.21 -0.18 -17.17
N TYR A 597 40.49 -0.45 -17.46
CA TYR A 597 40.94 -0.99 -18.73
C TYR A 597 42.27 -1.74 -18.58
N TRP A 598 42.55 -2.63 -19.52
CA TRP A 598 43.86 -3.32 -19.67
C TRP A 598 44.12 -3.64 -21.13
N PHE A 599 45.33 -4.07 -21.44
CA PHE A 599 45.73 -4.49 -22.81
C PHE A 599 45.98 -5.99 -22.88
N LEU A 600 45.54 -6.60 -24.00
CA LEU A 600 45.66 -8.04 -24.23
C LEU A 600 47.08 -8.43 -24.76
N ASN A 601 47.88 -7.48 -25.20
CA ASN A 601 49.22 -7.72 -25.72
C ASN A 601 50.17 -6.58 -25.33
N THR A 602 51.49 -6.85 -25.43
CA THR A 602 52.59 -5.92 -25.11
C THR A 602 52.65 -4.75 -26.05
N GLU A 603 52.21 -4.94 -27.31
CA GLU A 603 52.15 -3.92 -28.35
C GLU A 603 50.98 -2.95 -28.12
N LYS A 604 50.09 -3.26 -27.15
CA LYS A 604 48.89 -2.48 -26.76
C LYS A 604 47.95 -2.17 -27.93
N THR A 605 47.92 -3.07 -28.93
CA THR A 605 47.01 -2.93 -30.09
C THR A 605 45.58 -3.36 -29.81
N HIS A 606 45.39 -4.13 -28.77
CA HIS A 606 44.09 -4.67 -28.32
C HIS A 606 43.86 -4.28 -26.84
N GLY A 607 42.86 -3.49 -26.62
CA GLY A 607 42.46 -3.07 -25.27
C GLY A 607 41.15 -3.69 -24.84
N VAL A 608 40.94 -3.75 -23.54
CA VAL A 608 39.67 -4.14 -22.93
C VAL A 608 39.22 -3.03 -21.99
N ILE A 609 37.94 -2.63 -22.04
CA ILE A 609 37.33 -1.66 -21.14
C ILE A 609 36.28 -2.37 -20.31
N THR A 610 36.35 -2.20 -19.00
CA THR A 610 35.38 -2.76 -18.07
C THR A 610 34.16 -1.85 -17.93
N LEU A 611 32.96 -2.39 -18.08
CA LEU A 611 31.70 -1.67 -17.85
C LEU A 611 30.75 -2.51 -17.03
N ASP A 612 30.66 -2.24 -15.73
CA ASP A 612 29.91 -3.07 -14.79
C ASP A 612 28.41 -2.72 -14.66
N SER A 613 28.00 -1.56 -15.19
CA SER A 613 26.60 -1.11 -15.21
C SER A 613 26.39 0.00 -16.24
N PHE A 614 25.17 0.15 -16.74
CA PHE A 614 24.76 1.28 -17.57
C PHE A 614 24.16 2.37 -16.68
N ARG A 615 24.95 3.41 -16.39
CA ARG A 615 24.60 4.54 -15.53
C ARG A 615 24.38 5.79 -16.33
N THR A 616 23.46 6.63 -15.88
CA THR A 616 23.22 7.94 -16.46
C THR A 616 23.16 9.00 -15.37
N ARG A 617 23.45 10.24 -15.75
CA ARG A 617 23.30 11.43 -14.92
C ARG A 617 22.54 12.48 -15.71
N ASP A 618 21.86 13.37 -14.99
CA ASP A 618 21.38 14.61 -15.57
C ASP A 618 22.58 15.49 -15.90
N LEU A 619 22.85 15.66 -17.19
CA LEU A 619 24.10 16.17 -17.67
C LEU A 619 23.96 16.80 -19.06
N TYR A 620 24.52 17.97 -19.23
CA TYR A 620 24.63 18.70 -20.50
C TYR A 620 26.08 18.76 -20.98
N GLU A 621 26.33 18.60 -22.28
CA GLU A 621 27.65 18.62 -22.89
C GLU A 621 27.81 19.82 -23.85
N SER A 622 28.95 20.46 -23.82
CA SER A 622 29.28 21.57 -24.74
C SER A 622 30.78 21.61 -25.06
N ILE A 623 31.10 22.10 -26.22
CA ILE A 623 32.50 22.38 -26.62
C ILE A 623 32.96 23.80 -26.21
N THR A 624 32.06 24.61 -25.67
CA THR A 624 32.36 25.93 -25.11
C THR A 624 31.72 26.04 -23.74
N PHE A 625 32.31 26.87 -22.86
CA PHE A 625 31.63 27.12 -21.57
C PHE A 625 30.33 27.88 -21.83
N ASP A 626 29.20 27.26 -21.50
CA ASP A 626 27.87 27.77 -21.77
C ASP A 626 27.18 28.22 -20.50
N ASN A 627 27.12 29.53 -20.30
CA ASN A 627 26.42 30.10 -19.15
C ASN A 627 24.90 29.90 -19.21
N THR A 628 24.31 29.63 -20.38
CA THR A 628 22.88 29.39 -20.47
C THR A 628 22.50 28.04 -19.83
N ILE A 629 23.38 27.04 -19.94
CA ILE A 629 23.22 25.76 -19.22
C ILE A 629 23.31 25.95 -17.71
N VAL A 630 24.31 26.76 -17.26
CA VAL A 630 24.44 27.09 -15.83
C VAL A 630 23.20 27.82 -15.31
N GLN A 631 22.69 28.80 -16.06
CA GLN A 631 21.47 29.54 -15.72
C GLN A 631 20.24 28.65 -15.66
N TYR A 632 20.14 27.74 -16.60
CA TYR A 632 19.06 26.77 -16.65
C TYR A 632 19.05 25.84 -15.40
N ILE A 633 20.18 25.17 -15.11
CA ILE A 633 20.31 24.27 -13.95
C ILE A 633 20.14 25.03 -12.62
N MET A 634 20.67 26.27 -12.53
CA MET A 634 20.62 27.10 -11.32
C MET A 634 19.35 27.95 -11.24
N ASN A 635 18.38 27.72 -12.09
CA ASN A 635 17.08 28.41 -12.14
C ASN A 635 17.23 29.95 -12.01
N THR A 636 18.17 30.56 -12.77
CA THR A 636 18.47 31.98 -12.66
C THR A 636 18.68 32.62 -14.02
N GLN A 637 18.47 33.93 -14.12
CA GLN A 637 18.85 34.74 -15.31
C GLN A 637 20.23 35.40 -15.15
N GLU A 638 20.86 35.27 -14.01
CA GLU A 638 22.13 35.89 -13.68
C GLU A 638 23.32 35.09 -14.24
N THR A 639 24.36 35.76 -14.67
CA THR A 639 25.63 35.11 -14.99
C THR A 639 26.40 34.87 -13.70
N LEU A 640 26.38 33.66 -13.22
CA LEU A 640 26.93 33.30 -11.90
C LEU A 640 28.45 33.27 -11.92
N VAL A 641 29.08 32.73 -12.95
CA VAL A 641 30.53 32.58 -13.01
C VAL A 641 31.10 33.09 -14.35
N PRO A 642 32.38 33.52 -14.40
CA PRO A 642 33.06 33.82 -15.67
C PRO A 642 33.25 32.52 -16.49
N ALA A 643 33.17 32.63 -17.81
CA ALA A 643 33.43 31.51 -18.70
C ALA A 643 34.80 30.90 -18.48
N ALA A 644 34.87 29.61 -18.31
CA ALA A 644 36.12 28.87 -18.18
C ALA A 644 36.68 28.46 -19.54
N THR A 645 38.00 28.18 -19.58
CA THR A 645 38.68 27.71 -20.78
C THR A 645 38.89 26.20 -20.73
N GLY A 646 38.55 25.53 -21.81
CA GLY A 646 38.71 24.09 -21.97
C GLY A 646 38.38 23.64 -23.39
N THR A 647 38.41 22.35 -23.64
CA THR A 647 38.10 21.73 -24.95
C THR A 647 36.71 21.07 -24.99
N LYS A 648 36.21 20.60 -23.82
CA LYS A 648 34.88 20.05 -23.64
C LYS A 648 34.42 20.23 -22.19
N PHE A 649 33.15 20.48 -22.00
CA PHE A 649 32.51 20.79 -20.74
C PHE A 649 31.35 19.84 -20.50
N PHE A 650 31.25 19.33 -19.25
CA PHE A 650 30.18 18.48 -18.77
C PHE A 650 29.54 19.17 -17.59
N PHE A 651 28.31 19.62 -17.75
CA PHE A 651 27.53 20.34 -16.74
C PHE A 651 26.53 19.33 -16.08
N TYR A 652 26.79 18.96 -14.85
CA TYR A 652 25.97 18.05 -14.10
C TYR A 652 24.94 18.82 -13.25
N ASN A 653 23.67 18.52 -13.39
CA ASN A 653 22.67 18.94 -12.43
C ASN A 653 22.78 18.03 -11.19
N THR A 654 23.15 18.61 -10.06
CA THR A 654 23.37 17.90 -8.79
C THR A 654 22.63 18.57 -7.63
N GLY A 655 21.71 19.49 -7.93
CA GLY A 655 20.79 20.10 -6.98
C GLY A 655 19.82 19.07 -6.36
N ASP A 656 19.17 19.49 -5.30
CA ASP A 656 18.11 18.77 -4.62
C ASP A 656 16.83 19.62 -4.53
N GLN A 657 15.83 19.19 -3.77
CA GLN A 657 14.56 19.91 -3.61
C GLN A 657 14.68 21.28 -2.96
N GLU A 658 15.75 21.54 -2.22
CA GLU A 658 15.93 22.77 -1.45
C GLU A 658 16.98 23.70 -2.06
N ASN A 659 17.92 23.16 -2.86
CA ASN A 659 19.11 23.86 -3.30
C ASN A 659 19.47 23.55 -4.76
N ASP A 660 19.62 24.60 -5.56
CA ASP A 660 20.13 24.48 -6.93
C ASP A 660 21.66 24.31 -6.93
N GLN A 661 22.15 23.33 -7.67
CA GLN A 661 23.59 23.05 -7.77
C GLN A 661 23.98 22.54 -9.16
N VAL A 662 25.05 23.10 -9.71
CA VAL A 662 25.67 22.59 -10.93
C VAL A 662 27.13 22.30 -10.70
N GLU A 663 27.58 21.14 -11.19
CA GLU A 663 28.98 20.74 -11.16
C GLU A 663 29.53 20.64 -12.61
N VAL A 664 30.63 21.27 -12.89
CA VAL A 664 31.18 21.33 -14.24
C VAL A 664 32.56 20.67 -14.27
N ILE A 665 32.70 19.64 -15.10
CA ILE A 665 34.00 19.01 -15.44
C ILE A 665 34.46 19.59 -16.75
N ILE A 666 35.71 20.05 -16.78
CA ILE A 666 36.33 20.78 -17.90
C ILE A 666 37.59 20.03 -18.40
N LYS A 667 37.49 19.47 -19.59
CA LYS A 667 38.64 18.82 -20.26
C LYS A 667 39.57 19.85 -20.90
N GLY A 668 40.86 19.53 -20.98
CA GLY A 668 41.87 20.33 -21.69
C GLY A 668 42.35 21.56 -20.95
N ALA A 669 41.95 21.76 -19.69
CA ALA A 669 42.53 22.81 -18.83
C ALA A 669 43.84 22.30 -18.20
N ALA A 670 44.86 23.16 -18.16
CA ALA A 670 46.12 22.81 -17.51
C ALA A 670 46.03 22.93 -15.99
N GLU A 671 46.88 22.21 -15.25
CA GLU A 671 46.94 22.28 -13.77
C GLU A 671 47.10 23.72 -13.26
N THR A 672 47.89 24.55 -13.99
CA THR A 672 48.10 25.96 -13.66
C THR A 672 46.85 26.83 -13.81
N TYR A 673 45.81 26.36 -14.47
CA TYR A 673 44.59 27.12 -14.76
C TYR A 673 43.81 27.53 -13.50
N PHE A 674 44.01 26.82 -12.37
CA PHE A 674 43.40 27.19 -11.09
C PHE A 674 43.69 28.67 -10.72
N ASN A 675 44.92 29.12 -10.86
CA ASN A 675 45.29 30.50 -10.51
C ASN A 675 44.67 31.52 -11.48
N ASP A 676 44.57 31.17 -12.76
CA ASP A 676 43.95 32.04 -13.76
C ASP A 676 42.46 32.16 -13.53
N TYR A 677 41.77 31.04 -13.23
CA TYR A 677 40.33 31.03 -12.94
C TYR A 677 39.99 31.69 -11.61
N LYS A 678 40.84 31.52 -10.58
CA LYS A 678 40.75 32.28 -9.34
C LYS A 678 40.77 33.80 -9.61
N ALA A 679 41.69 34.28 -10.42
CA ALA A 679 41.78 35.71 -10.79
C ALA A 679 40.50 36.19 -11.53
N LEU A 680 39.90 35.35 -12.38
CA LEU A 680 38.64 35.66 -13.04
C LEU A 680 37.47 35.76 -12.06
N LEU A 681 37.37 34.83 -11.07
CA LEU A 681 36.35 34.89 -10.03
C LEU A 681 36.48 36.12 -9.15
N GLU A 682 37.73 36.48 -8.72
CA GLU A 682 38.02 37.69 -7.95
C GLU A 682 37.65 38.96 -8.75
N ALA A 683 37.99 38.99 -10.04
CA ALA A 683 37.61 40.10 -10.94
C ALA A 683 36.08 40.19 -11.15
N ALA A 684 35.37 39.05 -11.10
CA ALA A 684 33.92 38.99 -11.15
C ALA A 684 33.25 39.36 -9.81
N GLY A 685 34.04 39.70 -8.77
CA GLY A 685 33.55 40.16 -7.46
C GLY A 685 33.31 39.06 -6.44
N TYR A 686 33.83 37.86 -6.68
CA TYR A 686 33.80 36.78 -5.67
C TYR A 686 34.88 37.04 -4.60
N THR A 687 34.56 36.69 -3.37
CA THR A 687 35.49 36.71 -2.24
C THR A 687 36.05 35.30 -2.03
N TYR A 688 37.37 35.19 -2.09
CA TYR A 688 38.08 33.96 -1.73
C TYR A 688 37.95 33.70 -0.23
N VAL A 689 37.42 32.56 0.19
CA VAL A 689 37.08 32.29 1.58
C VAL A 689 38.00 31.27 2.22
N PHE A 690 38.30 30.19 1.53
CA PHE A 690 39.04 29.09 2.10
C PHE A 690 39.78 28.26 1.05
N GLN A 691 40.96 27.75 1.42
CA GLN A 691 41.66 26.74 0.65
C GLN A 691 41.87 25.51 1.50
N ALA A 692 41.40 24.35 1.01
CA ALA A 692 41.62 23.08 1.70
C ALA A 692 43.11 22.76 1.78
N SER A 693 43.57 22.24 2.90
CA SER A 693 44.93 21.75 3.09
C SER A 693 45.10 20.40 2.41
N GLY A 694 46.01 20.28 1.43
CA GLY A 694 46.25 19.02 0.74
C GLY A 694 47.19 19.18 -0.44
N ALA A 695 47.47 18.09 -1.15
CA ALA A 695 48.35 18.09 -2.33
C ALA A 695 47.71 18.79 -3.56
N ARG A 696 46.40 19.07 -3.51
CA ARG A 696 45.65 19.67 -4.61
C ARG A 696 45.09 21.02 -4.20
N PRO A 697 45.18 22.10 -5.04
CA PRO A 697 44.55 23.37 -4.74
C PRO A 697 43.03 23.25 -4.90
N VAL A 698 42.29 23.46 -3.80
CA VAL A 698 40.84 23.60 -3.79
C VAL A 698 40.50 24.96 -3.21
N GLY A 699 39.83 25.80 -4.00
CA GLY A 699 39.42 27.13 -3.58
C GLY A 699 37.91 27.25 -3.42
N TYR A 700 37.48 27.93 -2.35
CA TYR A 700 36.09 28.28 -2.08
C TYR A 700 35.91 29.78 -2.21
N PHE A 701 34.88 30.19 -2.94
CA PHE A 701 34.58 31.56 -3.25
C PHE A 701 33.12 31.87 -3.02
N THR A 702 32.81 33.02 -2.44
CA THR A 702 31.44 33.43 -2.20
C THR A 702 31.12 34.77 -2.84
N LYS A 703 29.85 34.93 -3.24
CA LYS A 703 29.30 36.17 -3.74
C LYS A 703 27.81 36.24 -3.54
N ASN A 704 27.31 37.37 -3.06
CA ASN A 704 25.87 37.62 -3.05
C ASN A 704 25.43 38.19 -4.40
N ILE A 705 24.47 37.55 -5.06
CA ILE A 705 23.90 38.01 -6.33
C ILE A 705 22.37 38.00 -6.16
N GLY A 706 21.74 39.16 -6.32
CA GLY A 706 20.27 39.25 -6.23
C GLY A 706 19.67 38.98 -4.85
N GLY A 707 20.48 38.90 -3.79
CA GLY A 707 20.07 38.55 -2.44
C GLY A 707 20.35 37.08 -2.07
N ILE A 708 20.78 36.27 -3.02
CA ILE A 708 21.18 34.85 -2.82
C ILE A 708 22.70 34.81 -2.63
N ASP A 709 23.16 34.05 -1.65
CA ASP A 709 24.58 33.81 -1.39
C ASP A 709 25.04 32.57 -2.15
N TYR A 710 25.77 32.78 -3.25
CA TYR A 710 26.34 31.70 -4.05
C TYR A 710 27.74 31.30 -3.55
N MET A 711 27.97 29.99 -3.52
CA MET A 711 29.28 29.38 -3.31
C MET A 711 29.83 28.83 -4.64
N VAL A 712 31.07 29.11 -4.92
CA VAL A 712 31.79 28.46 -6.01
C VAL A 712 32.98 27.70 -5.45
N VAL A 713 33.12 26.46 -5.87
CA VAL A 713 34.29 25.62 -5.59
C VAL A 713 35.07 25.43 -6.89
N ALA A 714 36.38 25.58 -6.86
CA ALA A 714 37.20 25.31 -8.00
C ALA A 714 38.41 24.46 -7.61
N ASN A 715 38.74 23.45 -8.39
CA ASN A 715 39.94 22.64 -8.22
C ASN A 715 40.40 22.00 -9.53
N TYR A 716 41.67 21.53 -9.55
CA TYR A 716 42.21 20.70 -10.63
C TYR A 716 42.36 19.26 -10.14
N ASP A 717 41.78 18.32 -10.87
CA ASP A 717 41.94 16.88 -10.60
C ASP A 717 43.05 16.31 -11.52
N ALA A 718 44.16 15.92 -10.89
CA ALA A 718 45.31 15.38 -11.60
C ALA A 718 45.17 13.92 -12.04
N GLU A 719 44.23 13.19 -11.46
CA GLU A 719 43.95 11.80 -11.83
C GLU A 719 43.22 11.74 -13.18
N PHE A 720 42.26 12.64 -13.37
CA PHE A 720 41.47 12.73 -14.59
C PHE A 720 41.95 13.83 -15.53
N GLU A 721 42.96 14.61 -15.13
CA GLU A 721 43.51 15.74 -15.89
C GLU A 721 42.44 16.76 -16.29
N VAL A 722 41.52 17.11 -15.34
CA VAL A 722 40.40 18.01 -15.55
C VAL A 722 40.39 19.16 -14.56
N PHE A 723 39.81 20.27 -14.97
CA PHE A 723 39.44 21.33 -14.05
C PHE A 723 37.97 21.20 -13.67
N TYR A 724 37.67 21.40 -12.38
CA TYR A 724 36.35 21.24 -11.81
C TYR A 724 35.87 22.59 -11.27
N ILE A 725 34.57 22.87 -11.48
CA ILE A 725 33.86 24.00 -10.90
C ILE A 725 32.52 23.46 -10.33
N GLY A 726 32.24 23.68 -9.03
CA GLY A 726 30.97 23.49 -8.42
C GLY A 726 30.33 24.83 -8.08
N ILE A 727 29.06 25.03 -8.34
CA ILE A 727 28.30 26.25 -8.05
C ILE A 727 27.04 25.82 -7.29
N ALA A 728 26.78 26.43 -6.14
CA ALA A 728 25.60 26.21 -5.34
C ALA A 728 25.00 27.53 -4.84
N ASP A 729 23.71 27.57 -4.64
CA ASP A 729 22.93 28.74 -4.19
C ASP A 729 22.85 28.86 -2.65
N HIS A 730 23.64 28.09 -1.94
CA HIS A 730 23.69 28.08 -0.48
C HIS A 730 25.12 28.02 0.05
N LEU A 731 25.30 28.41 1.30
CA LEU A 731 26.59 28.37 2.01
C LEU A 731 26.54 27.24 3.05
N PRO A 732 27.64 26.48 3.23
CA PRO A 732 27.72 25.48 4.27
C PRO A 732 27.89 26.11 5.65
N GLU A 733 27.50 25.41 6.71
CA GLU A 733 27.80 25.82 8.09
C GLU A 733 29.30 25.88 8.38
N THR A 734 30.06 24.98 7.73
CA THR A 734 31.50 24.89 7.85
C THR A 734 32.15 24.56 6.51
N TYR A 735 33.20 25.28 6.12
CA TYR A 735 33.94 24.98 4.91
C TYR A 735 34.82 23.75 5.08
N SER A 736 34.65 22.76 4.22
CA SER A 736 35.44 21.54 4.17
C SER A 736 35.78 21.15 2.75
N ILE A 737 36.70 20.21 2.58
CA ILE A 737 37.09 19.69 1.27
C ILE A 737 35.94 18.85 0.65
N GLU A 738 34.99 18.40 1.48
CA GLU A 738 33.88 17.53 1.04
C GLU A 738 32.66 18.33 0.59
N TRP A 739 32.64 19.63 0.87
CA TRP A 739 31.52 20.48 0.46
C TRP A 739 31.88 21.26 -0.84
N PRO A 740 30.88 21.59 -1.73
CA PRO A 740 29.44 21.33 -1.63
C PRO A 740 29.08 19.83 -1.84
N VAL A 741 29.48 19.19 -2.84
CA VAL A 741 29.24 17.77 -3.13
C VAL A 741 30.61 17.12 -3.26
N ASN A 742 31.25 16.83 -2.14
CA ASN A 742 32.53 16.16 -2.22
C ASN A 742 33.40 16.71 -3.38
N ALA A 743 33.85 17.98 -3.29
CA ALA A 743 34.52 18.70 -4.38
C ALA A 743 35.73 17.95 -4.98
N THR A 744 36.09 16.85 -4.39
CA THR A 744 37.14 15.94 -4.91
C THR A 744 36.55 14.69 -5.58
N ASN A 745 35.23 14.54 -5.63
CA ASN A 745 34.57 13.36 -6.21
C ASN A 745 34.32 13.49 -7.73
N VAL A 746 35.30 14.08 -8.46
CA VAL A 746 35.33 14.07 -9.93
C VAL A 746 35.16 12.64 -10.48
N SER A 747 35.78 11.67 -9.80
CA SER A 747 35.63 10.24 -10.15
C SER A 747 34.19 9.80 -10.09
N GLY A 748 33.42 10.21 -9.06
CA GLY A 748 32.00 9.85 -8.90
C GLY A 748 31.10 10.42 -10.00
N LEU A 749 31.38 11.64 -10.46
CA LEU A 749 30.68 12.26 -11.59
C LEU A 749 31.00 11.53 -12.91
N ILE A 750 32.25 11.28 -13.20
CA ILE A 750 32.70 10.59 -14.43
C ILE A 750 32.18 9.16 -14.44
N ASN A 751 32.36 8.40 -13.36
CA ASN A 751 31.92 7.01 -13.27
C ASN A 751 30.39 6.87 -13.11
N GLY A 752 29.70 7.95 -12.76
CA GLY A 752 28.26 8.02 -12.63
C GLY A 752 27.51 8.05 -13.97
N ASP A 753 28.21 8.30 -15.11
CA ASP A 753 27.63 8.25 -16.44
C ASP A 753 28.50 7.37 -17.37
N SER A 754 27.90 6.35 -17.96
CA SER A 754 28.64 5.35 -18.75
C SER A 754 29.26 5.90 -20.02
N ALA A 755 28.63 6.88 -20.66
CA ALA A 755 29.21 7.52 -21.87
C ALA A 755 30.42 8.39 -21.53
N VAL A 756 30.31 9.19 -20.46
CA VAL A 756 31.44 10.00 -19.97
C VAL A 756 32.59 9.11 -19.48
N TYR A 757 32.25 8.06 -18.70
CA TYR A 757 33.24 7.06 -18.27
C TYR A 757 33.99 6.45 -19.44
N LEU A 758 33.26 6.05 -20.49
CA LEU A 758 33.86 5.45 -21.69
C LEU A 758 34.73 6.44 -22.44
N GLU A 759 34.29 7.70 -22.57
CA GLU A 759 35.08 8.79 -23.19
C GLU A 759 36.41 8.98 -22.46
N PHE A 760 36.42 9.17 -21.15
CA PHE A 760 37.64 9.36 -20.36
C PHE A 760 38.55 8.12 -20.39
N THR A 761 37.96 6.92 -20.40
CA THR A 761 38.73 5.67 -20.47
C THR A 761 39.41 5.52 -21.84
N LEU A 762 38.70 5.80 -22.93
CA LEU A 762 39.25 5.77 -24.29
C LEU A 762 40.35 6.83 -24.50
N ASP A 763 40.15 8.04 -23.93
CA ASP A 763 41.17 9.06 -23.96
C ASP A 763 42.50 8.59 -23.33
N LYS A 764 42.42 8.01 -22.13
CA LYS A 764 43.60 7.42 -21.45
C LYS A 764 44.22 6.29 -22.25
N MET A 765 43.39 5.36 -22.76
CA MET A 765 43.88 4.22 -23.54
C MET A 765 44.55 4.64 -24.84
N THR A 766 43.99 5.59 -25.58
CA THR A 766 44.58 6.10 -26.86
C THR A 766 45.79 6.93 -26.62
N ALA A 767 45.87 7.73 -25.54
CA ALA A 767 47.07 8.45 -25.13
C ALA A 767 48.19 7.47 -24.73
N GLU A 768 47.87 6.39 -24.00
CA GLU A 768 48.86 5.36 -23.62
C GLU A 768 49.30 4.50 -24.80
N SER A 769 48.38 4.26 -25.75
CA SER A 769 48.69 3.49 -26.95
C SER A 769 48.11 4.10 -28.23
N PRO A 770 48.87 4.94 -28.95
CA PRO A 770 48.47 5.38 -30.29
C PRO A 770 48.39 4.23 -31.34
N ALA A 771 48.80 3.02 -30.98
CA ALA A 771 48.71 1.81 -31.82
C ALA A 771 47.43 0.99 -31.58
N LEU A 772 46.52 1.47 -30.74
CA LEU A 772 45.26 0.84 -30.44
C LEU A 772 44.41 0.71 -31.72
N THR A 773 43.96 -0.50 -32.02
CA THR A 773 43.13 -0.82 -33.20
C THR A 773 41.89 -1.59 -32.86
N HIS A 774 41.85 -2.24 -31.68
CA HIS A 774 40.76 -3.07 -31.23
C HIS A 774 40.42 -2.74 -29.79
N VAL A 775 39.12 -2.69 -29.49
CA VAL A 775 38.58 -2.50 -28.12
C VAL A 775 37.56 -3.60 -27.87
N THR A 776 37.74 -4.33 -26.79
CA THR A 776 36.74 -5.24 -26.24
C THR A 776 36.01 -4.55 -25.11
N LEU A 777 34.70 -4.44 -25.22
CA LEU A 777 33.89 -3.97 -24.10
C LEU A 777 33.57 -5.17 -23.20
N ASP A 778 34.09 -5.15 -22.00
CA ASP A 778 33.85 -6.22 -21.00
C ASP A 778 32.67 -5.88 -20.13
N ILE A 779 31.56 -6.61 -20.37
CA ILE A 779 30.32 -6.53 -19.59
C ILE A 779 30.04 -7.85 -18.84
N THR A 780 31.09 -8.64 -18.60
CA THR A 780 30.95 -9.94 -17.92
C THR A 780 30.38 -9.87 -16.50
N TYR A 781 30.48 -8.70 -15.87
CA TYR A 781 29.95 -8.43 -14.52
C TYR A 781 28.89 -7.30 -14.54
N ASN A 782 28.20 -7.13 -15.67
CA ASN A 782 27.21 -6.07 -15.88
C ASN A 782 25.80 -6.62 -15.70
N THR A 783 25.15 -6.26 -14.61
CA THR A 783 23.77 -6.66 -14.30
C THR A 783 22.70 -5.81 -14.98
N GLY A 784 23.08 -4.84 -15.82
CA GLY A 784 22.13 -3.98 -16.53
C GLY A 784 22.24 -2.50 -16.17
N GLY A 785 21.11 -1.81 -16.13
CA GLY A 785 21.00 -0.40 -15.85
C GLY A 785 20.15 0.36 -16.86
N ASN A 786 20.42 1.66 -17.04
CA ASN A 786 19.65 2.57 -17.89
C ASN A 786 19.86 2.29 -19.39
N ILE A 787 18.74 2.19 -20.13
CA ILE A 787 18.77 1.87 -21.56
C ILE A 787 19.33 3.04 -22.43
N GLY A 788 19.04 4.28 -22.05
CA GLY A 788 19.59 5.45 -22.72
C GLY A 788 21.11 5.56 -22.55
N ALA A 789 21.64 5.20 -21.37
CA ALA A 789 23.08 5.08 -21.16
C ALA A 789 23.70 3.99 -22.02
N LEU A 790 23.02 2.85 -22.18
CA LEU A 790 23.44 1.80 -23.12
C LEU A 790 23.50 2.33 -24.55
N TYR A 791 22.49 3.02 -25.03
CA TYR A 791 22.46 3.57 -26.39
C TYR A 791 23.62 4.55 -26.62
N ARG A 792 23.91 5.43 -25.67
CA ARG A 792 25.06 6.34 -25.76
C ARG A 792 26.40 5.60 -25.82
N VAL A 793 26.55 4.49 -25.11
CA VAL A 793 27.73 3.63 -25.21
C VAL A 793 27.83 3.00 -26.61
N VAL A 794 26.72 2.56 -27.24
CA VAL A 794 26.72 2.08 -28.63
C VAL A 794 27.18 3.14 -29.60
N GLY A 795 26.93 4.42 -29.34
CA GLY A 795 27.43 5.55 -30.17
C GLY A 795 28.95 5.61 -30.31
N PHE A 796 29.73 5.09 -29.36
CA PHE A 796 31.19 4.98 -29.49
C PHE A 796 31.60 3.81 -30.41
N ILE A 797 30.70 2.88 -30.65
CA ILE A 797 30.94 1.65 -31.42
C ILE A 797 30.56 1.84 -32.88
N THR A 798 29.45 2.54 -33.13
CA THR A 798 28.98 2.86 -34.50
C THR A 798 28.48 4.30 -34.58
N SER A 799 28.78 4.98 -35.70
CA SER A 799 28.21 6.28 -36.07
C SER A 799 26.94 6.16 -36.92
N GLU A 800 26.65 4.95 -37.38
CA GLU A 800 25.45 4.67 -38.16
C GLU A 800 24.27 4.37 -37.26
N PRO A 801 23.03 4.63 -37.70
CA PRO A 801 21.85 4.23 -36.98
C PRO A 801 21.84 2.71 -36.74
N PHE A 802 21.55 2.29 -35.50
CA PHE A 802 21.44 0.88 -35.13
C PHE A 802 20.00 0.52 -34.75
N ARG A 803 19.64 -0.71 -35.08
CA ARG A 803 18.31 -1.25 -34.83
C ARG A 803 18.13 -1.68 -33.38
N THR A 804 16.96 -1.36 -32.83
CA THR A 804 16.42 -1.92 -31.60
C THR A 804 15.07 -2.56 -31.90
N THR A 805 14.81 -3.69 -31.25
CA THR A 805 13.56 -4.46 -31.45
C THR A 805 12.81 -4.56 -30.13
N SER A 806 11.50 -4.25 -30.15
CA SER A 806 10.61 -4.30 -28.97
C SER A 806 9.43 -5.23 -29.24
N ILE A 807 8.98 -5.88 -28.17
CA ILE A 807 7.80 -6.73 -28.12
C ILE A 807 7.00 -6.30 -26.89
N THR A 808 5.70 -6.04 -27.06
CA THR A 808 4.81 -5.68 -25.96
C THR A 808 3.85 -6.84 -25.67
N ALA A 809 3.95 -7.45 -24.48
CA ALA A 809 3.28 -8.71 -24.18
C ALA A 809 1.75 -8.59 -24.10
N ASP A 810 1.22 -7.53 -23.51
CA ASP A 810 -0.22 -7.33 -23.29
C ASP A 810 -0.96 -7.02 -24.58
N THR A 811 -0.37 -6.22 -25.46
CA THR A 811 -0.97 -5.85 -26.76
C THR A 811 -0.58 -6.81 -27.90
N GLY A 812 0.51 -7.54 -27.73
CA GLY A 812 1.13 -8.32 -28.81
C GLY A 812 1.80 -7.44 -29.88
N SER A 813 1.96 -6.14 -29.63
CA SER A 813 2.62 -5.21 -30.54
C SER A 813 4.11 -5.54 -30.67
N LYS A 814 4.67 -5.32 -31.87
CA LYS A 814 6.06 -5.57 -32.19
C LYS A 814 6.62 -4.43 -33.02
N SER A 815 7.81 -3.99 -32.71
CA SER A 815 8.45 -2.93 -33.48
C SER A 815 9.94 -3.17 -33.68
N SER A 816 10.46 -2.61 -34.74
CA SER A 816 11.89 -2.36 -34.92
C SER A 816 12.07 -0.91 -35.28
N SER A 817 12.74 -0.18 -34.45
CA SER A 817 13.11 1.23 -34.63
C SER A 817 14.63 1.36 -34.76
N TYR A 818 15.07 2.50 -35.23
CA TYR A 818 16.49 2.80 -35.44
C TYR A 818 16.89 4.03 -34.63
N ILE A 819 18.05 3.98 -34.04
CA ILE A 819 18.57 5.01 -33.14
C ILE A 819 19.95 5.39 -33.61
N LYS A 820 20.25 6.69 -33.60
CA LYS A 820 21.56 7.27 -33.87
C LYS A 820 22.02 8.07 -32.68
N ILE A 821 23.28 7.96 -32.33
CA ILE A 821 23.87 8.79 -31.28
C ILE A 821 24.73 9.88 -31.91
N VAL A 822 24.48 11.12 -31.50
CA VAL A 822 25.19 12.31 -32.00
C VAL A 822 26.15 12.84 -30.95
N ASN A 823 27.03 13.72 -31.37
CA ASN A 823 28.04 14.39 -30.51
C ASN A 823 29.03 13.44 -29.82
N VAL A 824 29.25 12.26 -30.37
CA VAL A 824 30.25 11.30 -29.86
C VAL A 824 31.65 11.64 -30.33
N PRO A 825 32.68 11.60 -29.46
CA PRO A 825 34.06 11.77 -29.85
C PRO A 825 34.52 10.73 -30.86
N ASN A 826 35.32 11.13 -31.84
CA ASN A 826 35.83 10.22 -32.86
C ASN A 826 37.23 9.71 -32.51
N TYR A 827 37.36 8.42 -32.21
CA TYR A 827 38.60 7.74 -31.88
C TYR A 827 39.23 7.00 -33.10
N GLY A 828 38.75 7.29 -34.30
CA GLY A 828 39.17 6.63 -35.50
C GLY A 828 38.56 5.25 -35.73
N PRO A 829 39.04 4.45 -36.64
CA PRO A 829 38.47 3.19 -37.06
C PRO A 829 38.81 2.06 -36.08
N LEU A 830 38.31 2.13 -34.84
CA LEU A 830 38.45 1.04 -33.87
C LEU A 830 37.54 -0.12 -34.23
N LYS A 831 38.04 -1.35 -34.09
CA LYS A 831 37.25 -2.57 -34.17
C LYS A 831 36.77 -2.94 -32.79
N TRP A 832 35.48 -3.24 -32.69
CA TRP A 832 34.84 -3.52 -31.39
C TRP A 832 34.48 -5.01 -31.26
N SER A 833 34.59 -5.51 -30.07
CA SER A 833 34.06 -6.82 -29.65
C SER A 833 33.42 -6.72 -28.27
N LEU A 834 32.60 -7.68 -27.94
CA LEU A 834 31.89 -7.74 -26.67
C LEU A 834 32.28 -8.99 -25.90
N LEU A 835 32.64 -8.83 -24.62
CA LEU A 835 32.91 -9.96 -23.72
C LEU A 835 31.77 -10.05 -22.70
N VAL A 836 31.10 -11.19 -22.67
CA VAL A 836 29.86 -11.44 -21.93
C VAL A 836 29.92 -12.66 -21.01
N SER A 837 29.05 -12.69 -20.01
CA SER A 837 28.85 -13.86 -19.16
C SER A 837 27.37 -14.04 -18.78
N GLY A 838 27.05 -15.07 -17.98
CA GLY A 838 25.71 -15.22 -17.41
C GLY A 838 25.29 -14.10 -16.43
N VAL A 839 26.21 -13.22 -16.04
CA VAL A 839 25.93 -12.00 -15.26
C VAL A 839 25.52 -10.83 -16.16
N SER A 840 25.85 -10.89 -17.48
CA SER A 840 25.38 -9.87 -18.44
C SER A 840 23.87 -9.97 -18.61
N PHE A 841 23.12 -9.22 -17.79
CA PHE A 841 21.69 -9.33 -17.61
C PHE A 841 20.98 -8.00 -17.90
N SER A 842 19.67 -7.99 -18.18
CA SER A 842 18.88 -6.77 -18.41
C SER A 842 19.51 -5.90 -19.52
N ALA A 843 19.87 -4.63 -19.29
CA ALA A 843 20.55 -3.79 -20.29
C ALA A 843 21.89 -4.41 -20.75
N GLY A 844 22.58 -5.22 -19.91
CA GLY A 844 23.75 -5.99 -20.33
C GLY A 844 23.41 -7.03 -21.39
N ASN A 845 22.30 -7.71 -21.28
CA ASN A 845 21.76 -8.61 -22.30
C ASN A 845 21.29 -7.83 -23.55
N SER A 846 20.68 -6.66 -23.36
CA SER A 846 20.26 -5.78 -24.47
C SER A 846 21.46 -5.27 -25.28
N MET A 847 22.61 -5.01 -24.64
CA MET A 847 23.85 -4.68 -25.34
C MET A 847 24.29 -5.82 -26.26
N ALA A 848 24.28 -7.04 -25.76
CA ALA A 848 24.61 -8.23 -26.57
C ALA A 848 23.58 -8.44 -27.70
N THR A 849 22.30 -8.14 -27.46
CA THR A 849 21.24 -8.17 -28.47
C THR A 849 21.51 -7.17 -29.60
N ILE A 850 21.86 -5.92 -29.27
CA ILE A 850 22.18 -4.87 -30.24
C ILE A 850 23.43 -5.24 -31.04
N PHE A 851 24.47 -5.77 -30.40
CA PHE A 851 25.66 -6.28 -31.10
C PHE A 851 25.28 -7.35 -32.12
N ASN A 852 24.47 -8.31 -31.74
CA ASN A 852 24.02 -9.41 -32.61
C ASN A 852 23.16 -8.91 -33.77
N GLU A 853 22.14 -8.09 -33.49
CA GLU A 853 21.20 -7.63 -34.51
C GLU A 853 21.81 -6.68 -35.54
N ASN A 854 22.84 -5.91 -35.13
CA ASN A 854 23.48 -4.92 -36.00
C ASN A 854 24.87 -5.33 -36.47
N ASN A 855 25.32 -6.55 -36.14
CA ASN A 855 26.62 -7.07 -36.55
C ASN A 855 27.79 -6.14 -36.21
N LEU A 856 27.79 -5.60 -34.97
CA LEU A 856 28.74 -4.56 -34.52
C LEU A 856 30.15 -5.14 -34.25
N GLY A 857 30.26 -6.44 -34.12
CA GLY A 857 31.49 -7.16 -33.86
C GLY A 857 31.25 -8.48 -33.17
N PRO A 858 32.31 -9.29 -32.96
CA PRO A 858 32.15 -10.61 -32.32
C PRO A 858 31.79 -10.50 -30.85
N ILE A 859 30.93 -11.40 -30.42
CA ILE A 859 30.57 -11.62 -29.02
C ILE A 859 31.35 -12.84 -28.51
N LEU A 860 32.09 -12.66 -27.42
CA LEU A 860 32.91 -13.68 -26.77
C LEU A 860 32.40 -13.95 -25.37
N GLY A 861 32.59 -15.17 -24.87
CA GLY A 861 32.35 -15.47 -23.46
C GLY A 861 31.34 -16.57 -23.23
N ILE A 862 30.49 -16.38 -22.23
CA ILE A 862 29.44 -17.29 -21.81
C ILE A 862 28.09 -16.66 -22.20
N ARG A 863 27.09 -17.51 -22.47
CA ARG A 863 25.73 -17.06 -22.74
C ARG A 863 25.26 -16.03 -21.71
N THR A 864 24.66 -14.93 -22.14
CA THR A 864 24.14 -13.87 -21.27
C THR A 864 22.99 -14.36 -20.40
N GLY A 865 22.71 -13.64 -19.33
CA GLY A 865 21.70 -14.00 -18.32
C GLY A 865 20.25 -13.78 -18.72
N GLY A 866 19.98 -13.16 -19.88
CA GLY A 866 18.62 -12.80 -20.30
C GLY A 866 18.11 -11.53 -19.63
N GLY A 867 16.81 -11.50 -19.29
CA GLY A 867 16.17 -10.32 -18.69
C GLY A 867 15.87 -9.26 -19.73
N THR A 868 14.94 -9.55 -20.63
CA THR A 868 14.64 -8.69 -21.79
C THR A 868 13.65 -7.58 -21.46
N SER A 869 12.84 -7.75 -20.42
CA SER A 869 11.83 -6.77 -20.07
C SER A 869 12.39 -5.59 -19.26
N SER A 870 11.75 -4.45 -19.37
CA SER A 870 11.89 -3.39 -18.36
C SER A 870 11.25 -3.83 -17.04
N ILE A 871 11.56 -3.13 -15.97
CA ILE A 871 10.99 -3.38 -14.63
C ILE A 871 9.77 -2.49 -14.45
N THR A 872 8.71 -3.03 -13.88
CA THR A 872 7.58 -2.21 -13.40
C THR A 872 7.46 -2.32 -11.88
N PRO A 873 7.38 -1.18 -11.17
CA PRO A 873 7.06 -1.17 -9.76
C PRO A 873 5.58 -1.46 -9.56
N ILE A 874 5.26 -2.24 -8.54
CA ILE A 874 3.89 -2.57 -8.15
C ILE A 874 3.69 -2.17 -6.69
N LEU A 875 2.60 -1.47 -6.44
CA LEU A 875 2.19 -1.02 -5.14
C LEU A 875 0.79 -1.57 -4.82
N LEU A 876 0.71 -2.46 -3.84
CA LEU A 876 -0.54 -3.09 -3.44
C LEU A 876 -1.37 -2.21 -2.50
N PRO A 877 -2.69 -2.44 -2.39
CA PRO A 877 -3.58 -1.69 -1.49
C PRO A 877 -3.12 -1.63 -0.03
N ASN A 878 -2.48 -2.69 0.46
CA ASN A 878 -1.93 -2.77 1.80
C ASN A 878 -0.55 -2.10 1.96
N GLY A 879 -0.02 -1.52 0.88
CA GLY A 879 1.27 -0.87 0.84
C GLY A 879 2.49 -1.77 0.62
N THR A 880 2.29 -3.07 0.46
CA THR A 880 3.40 -3.95 0.06
C THR A 880 3.84 -3.61 -1.36
N ALA A 881 5.13 -3.44 -1.56
CA ALA A 881 5.71 -3.09 -2.84
C ALA A 881 6.66 -4.18 -3.36
N PHE A 882 6.68 -4.35 -4.68
CA PHE A 882 7.60 -5.24 -5.36
C PHE A 882 7.83 -4.78 -6.81
N THR A 883 8.84 -5.33 -7.44
CA THR A 883 9.10 -5.13 -8.86
C THR A 883 8.85 -6.42 -9.64
N MET A 884 8.50 -6.29 -10.91
CA MET A 884 8.39 -7.43 -11.82
C MET A 884 8.74 -7.04 -13.26
N SER A 885 9.00 -8.03 -14.09
CA SER A 885 9.19 -7.85 -15.52
C SER A 885 7.94 -7.26 -16.17
N SER A 886 8.08 -6.08 -16.80
CA SER A 886 6.96 -5.39 -17.45
C SER A 886 6.56 -6.05 -18.78
N ASN A 887 5.47 -5.55 -19.37
CA ASN A 887 5.00 -5.95 -20.69
C ASN A 887 5.95 -5.52 -21.83
N SER A 888 6.79 -4.51 -21.62
CA SER A 888 7.75 -4.04 -22.62
C SER A 888 9.03 -4.86 -22.57
N MET A 889 9.32 -5.57 -23.64
CA MET A 889 10.47 -6.48 -23.77
C MET A 889 11.32 -6.15 -24.97
N ASN A 890 12.64 -6.25 -24.83
CA ASN A 890 13.55 -6.28 -25.97
C ASN A 890 13.45 -7.64 -26.68
N GLY A 891 13.57 -7.62 -27.99
CA GLY A 891 13.51 -8.81 -28.83
C GLY A 891 14.59 -8.84 -29.90
N ILE A 892 14.54 -9.87 -30.68
CA ILE A 892 15.33 -10.05 -31.90
C ILE A 892 14.36 -10.17 -33.06
N ARG A 893 14.65 -9.44 -34.15
CA ARG A 893 13.93 -9.57 -35.40
C ARG A 893 14.76 -10.30 -36.45
N SER A 894 14.22 -11.36 -37.01
CA SER A 894 14.76 -12.08 -38.18
C SER A 894 13.83 -11.90 -39.40
N GLY A 895 14.30 -12.36 -40.57
CA GLY A 895 13.59 -12.22 -41.84
C GLY A 895 13.86 -10.87 -42.53
N SER A 896 13.45 -10.77 -43.78
CA SER A 896 13.68 -9.61 -44.64
C SER A 896 12.44 -8.71 -44.84
N GLY A 897 11.30 -9.05 -44.24
CA GLY A 897 10.03 -8.31 -44.34
C GLY A 897 9.33 -8.49 -45.69
N THR A 898 9.71 -9.51 -46.45
CA THR A 898 9.05 -9.86 -47.72
C THR A 898 7.98 -10.94 -47.48
N GLU A 899 7.04 -11.10 -48.42
CA GLU A 899 6.02 -12.12 -48.33
C GLU A 899 6.60 -13.54 -48.20
N LEU A 900 7.77 -13.79 -48.78
CA LEU A 900 8.45 -15.08 -48.74
C LEU A 900 9.36 -15.27 -47.51
N ASP A 901 9.72 -14.18 -46.86
CA ASP A 901 10.59 -14.15 -45.69
C ASP A 901 10.09 -13.02 -44.75
N PRO A 902 8.92 -13.20 -44.09
CA PRO A 902 8.33 -12.19 -43.22
C PRO A 902 9.18 -11.94 -41.98
N TYR A 903 9.01 -10.78 -41.38
CA TYR A 903 9.62 -10.52 -40.10
C TYR A 903 9.13 -11.50 -39.02
N VAL A 904 10.06 -12.04 -38.25
CA VAL A 904 9.77 -12.88 -37.10
C VAL A 904 10.42 -12.25 -35.88
N TYR A 905 9.62 -12.01 -34.87
CA TYR A 905 10.05 -11.42 -33.62
C TYR A 905 10.08 -12.46 -32.49
N THR A 906 11.20 -12.53 -31.78
CA THR A 906 11.37 -13.44 -30.65
C THR A 906 11.92 -12.68 -29.46
N ASN A 907 11.36 -12.93 -28.28
CA ASN A 907 11.95 -12.37 -27.08
C ASN A 907 13.30 -13.04 -26.79
N ASN A 908 14.15 -12.32 -26.06
CA ASN A 908 15.51 -12.75 -25.76
C ASN A 908 15.70 -13.10 -24.28
N GLU A 909 14.65 -13.51 -23.61
CA GLU A 909 14.69 -13.87 -22.18
C GLU A 909 15.70 -15.00 -21.89
N ALA A 910 15.90 -15.88 -22.83
CA ALA A 910 16.89 -16.95 -22.72
C ALA A 910 18.36 -16.49 -22.81
N GLY A 911 18.61 -15.22 -23.16
CA GLY A 911 19.95 -14.67 -23.34
C GLY A 911 20.58 -14.95 -24.70
N ILE A 912 21.63 -14.19 -25.04
CA ILE A 912 22.42 -14.31 -26.27
C ILE A 912 23.52 -15.37 -26.13
N THR A 913 23.62 -16.24 -27.09
CA THR A 913 24.74 -17.18 -27.21
C THR A 913 25.90 -16.49 -27.91
N PRO A 914 27.10 -16.39 -27.30
CA PRO A 914 28.25 -15.77 -27.92
C PRO A 914 28.67 -16.49 -29.22
N ASP A 915 29.26 -15.75 -30.16
CA ASP A 915 29.88 -16.29 -31.38
C ASP A 915 31.04 -17.20 -31.03
N TYR A 916 31.80 -16.84 -29.99
CA TYR A 916 32.92 -17.60 -29.47
C TYR A 916 32.73 -17.91 -27.98
N GLN A 917 32.46 -19.17 -27.68
CA GLN A 917 32.26 -19.62 -26.31
C GLN A 917 33.59 -19.75 -25.56
N LEU A 918 33.65 -19.17 -24.37
CA LEU A 918 34.75 -19.30 -23.41
C LEU A 918 34.24 -19.95 -22.13
N GLY A 919 35.10 -20.72 -21.46
CA GLY A 919 34.84 -21.11 -20.07
C GLY A 919 35.11 -19.96 -19.11
N VAL A 920 34.59 -20.06 -17.88
CA VAL A 920 34.79 -19.02 -16.84
C VAL A 920 36.29 -18.74 -16.62
N ASP A 921 37.11 -19.76 -16.57
CA ASP A 921 38.57 -19.66 -16.40
C ASP A 921 39.31 -18.92 -17.53
N ALA A 922 38.67 -18.83 -18.68
CA ALA A 922 39.24 -18.20 -19.89
C ALA A 922 38.67 -16.79 -20.16
N LEU A 923 37.69 -16.34 -19.38
CA LEU A 923 37.03 -15.01 -19.56
C LEU A 923 38.04 -13.87 -19.53
N TYR A 924 39.09 -13.97 -18.73
CA TYR A 924 40.11 -12.94 -18.53
C TYR A 924 41.50 -13.37 -18.94
N ASP A 925 41.61 -14.48 -19.69
CA ASP A 925 42.88 -14.91 -20.26
C ASP A 925 43.19 -14.15 -21.55
N GLU A 926 44.18 -13.27 -21.50
CA GLU A 926 44.55 -12.40 -22.61
C GLU A 926 44.90 -13.19 -23.89
N ALA A 927 45.59 -14.32 -23.75
CA ALA A 927 46.01 -15.10 -24.88
C ALA A 927 44.81 -15.75 -25.60
N SER A 928 43.84 -16.23 -24.85
CA SER A 928 42.63 -16.84 -25.39
C SER A 928 41.76 -15.82 -26.14
N ILE A 929 41.53 -14.64 -25.52
CA ILE A 929 40.76 -13.54 -26.15
C ILE A 929 41.47 -13.07 -27.42
N LEU A 930 42.75 -12.79 -27.34
CA LEU A 930 43.57 -12.29 -28.46
C LEU A 930 43.60 -13.30 -29.63
N ALA A 931 43.71 -14.61 -29.34
CA ALA A 931 43.67 -15.64 -30.37
C ALA A 931 42.37 -15.64 -31.17
N ILE A 932 41.24 -15.45 -30.50
CA ILE A 932 39.91 -15.31 -31.12
C ILE A 932 39.86 -14.07 -32.00
N LEU A 933 40.23 -12.91 -31.46
CA LEU A 933 40.15 -11.64 -32.17
C LEU A 933 41.04 -11.60 -33.40
N ASN A 934 42.24 -12.20 -33.34
CA ASN A 934 43.15 -12.34 -34.49
C ASN A 934 42.66 -13.33 -35.54
N GLY A 935 41.88 -14.32 -35.17
CA GLY A 935 41.26 -15.29 -36.06
C GLY A 935 39.93 -14.83 -36.66
N HIS A 936 39.30 -13.81 -36.11
CA HIS A 936 38.00 -13.33 -36.54
C HIS A 936 38.10 -12.57 -37.88
N ILE A 937 37.15 -12.87 -38.77
CA ILE A 937 37.01 -12.15 -40.05
C ILE A 937 36.13 -10.93 -39.80
N TRP A 938 36.78 -9.76 -39.75
CA TRP A 938 36.05 -8.50 -39.51
C TRP A 938 35.28 -8.10 -40.77
N PRO A 939 34.03 -7.56 -40.66
CA PRO A 939 33.21 -7.11 -41.79
C PRO A 939 33.83 -5.96 -42.58
#